data_babd86cea0b07f60a674f52b17a1b46e
#
_entry.id   babd86cea0b07f60a674f52b17a1b46e
#
_cell.length_a   1.000
_cell.length_b   1.000
_cell.length_c   1.000
_cell.angle_alpha   90.00
_cell.angle_beta   90.00
_cell.angle_gamma   90.00
#
_symmetry.space_group_name_H-M   'P 1'
#
loop_
_entity.id
_entity.type
_entity.pdbx_description
1 polymer ?
#
loop_
_entity_poly.entity_id
_entity_poly.type
_entity_poly.pdbx_seq_one_letter_code
_entity_poly.pdbx_strand_id
1 'polypeptide(L)'
;MKTLRQVLGEYTEEQLGQVAQWWGIGGTPDEGWRHHPGLLAQSMQDHIAARFAWEQLLEDERKVLHNALNFAASTGILHDVLLKISRLPETSFEKALFTLTQRLLLVEEKIALKTGRAVTSSSSSKQKKPQLETTSRLFIPRELLDPLLIIGREIYTPQNDRSEMKLESILSLLSMDKLYEISRLYGFMLNDYYSRTLPSVRLAGQLVQPEVPLYAWEHFDAKTRKLCKWLSDEGGVVTMRAAREFTGFDNPTLAAAIHTLEQYSMAYDTFAGQERKLFVPREVLKHLKKAVAQSEPFQEDVPVGLAALDSPPESIRQGDTSMLYDLATIIGTMYQQNIEPTQAGKVPKRIANRLQPMLQEKPRVQVYYNEDLTIDMLFHIAKELGLVKLSRSSADGVKPRYEQGPLLEQWSQMGVVGQTHDLLEFWLKSLHWADVAGANFDGSSGYYLDIMAGRKAVLAHLSNCTPGRWYTIDSSLHTMKAQDPYMFRPRQADMGLSGYRSARTMLTNWYKCDGEIIIGMLSSTLHELGIVALGYQQSSLPEKNKPINPDAFMLTDLATAVLSTGAKPSPPAGTPADNRTLIVQPNFELLLLQPDLPTLYSLLPFTQLDQAGLVSRLTLTRNSLLRALEAGKNIEQIYQVLEQRSQKEVPQNVAYTLRDWTRLYKEVNVSQVLLLEVPSETLANEICASPKLKAFGLRRLAPCVIAVGSDAGLQELRRAFDKEGIVVRISGDIVTRQPAYGRFR
;
A
#
# COMPACT_ATOMS: atom_id res chain seq x y z
N MET A 1 -27.92 -2.29 -11.75
CA MET A 1 -29.22 -2.42 -11.04
C MET A 1 -29.91 -1.07 -11.06
N LYS A 2 -31.18 -1.03 -11.47
CA LYS A 2 -31.98 0.20 -11.47
C LYS A 2 -32.31 0.60 -10.04
N THR A 3 -32.32 1.89 -9.76
CA THR A 3 -32.82 2.43 -8.48
C THR A 3 -34.35 2.36 -8.44
N LEU A 4 -34.92 2.35 -7.25
CA LEU A 4 -36.39 2.35 -7.09
C LEU A 4 -37.05 3.50 -7.88
N ARG A 5 -36.43 4.70 -7.82
CA ARG A 5 -36.89 5.87 -8.55
C ARG A 5 -36.84 5.67 -10.08
N GLN A 6 -35.83 4.98 -10.61
CA GLN A 6 -35.76 4.68 -12.05
C GLN A 6 -36.83 3.69 -12.47
N VAL A 7 -37.11 2.67 -11.64
CA VAL A 7 -38.15 1.69 -11.93
C VAL A 7 -39.54 2.33 -11.90
N LEU A 8 -39.84 3.12 -10.87
CA LEU A 8 -41.11 3.86 -10.78
C LEU A 8 -41.29 4.88 -11.90
N GLY A 9 -40.21 5.44 -12.43
CA GLY A 9 -40.27 6.36 -13.57
C GLY A 9 -40.72 5.72 -14.90
N GLU A 10 -40.71 4.39 -14.99
CA GLU A 10 -41.19 3.61 -16.12
C GLU A 10 -42.70 3.25 -16.02
N TYR A 11 -43.35 3.55 -14.88
CA TYR A 11 -44.74 3.20 -14.60
C TYR A 11 -45.72 4.30 -14.98
N THR A 12 -46.92 3.91 -15.41
CA THR A 12 -48.03 4.85 -15.64
C THR A 12 -48.60 5.32 -14.31
N GLU A 13 -49.33 6.45 -14.32
CA GLU A 13 -50.00 7.00 -13.13
C GLU A 13 -50.92 5.98 -12.45
N GLU A 14 -51.63 5.18 -13.24
CA GLU A 14 -52.52 4.12 -12.72
C GLU A 14 -51.72 3.03 -12.00
N GLN A 15 -50.59 2.60 -12.56
CA GLN A 15 -49.70 1.63 -11.97
C GLN A 15 -49.08 2.17 -10.69
N LEU A 16 -48.65 3.44 -10.70
CA LEU A 16 -48.14 4.08 -9.45
C LEU A 16 -49.22 4.12 -8.35
N GLY A 17 -50.48 4.38 -8.72
CA GLY A 17 -51.60 4.34 -7.80
C GLY A 17 -51.82 2.95 -7.16
N GLN A 18 -51.77 1.90 -7.98
CA GLN A 18 -51.90 0.52 -7.50
C GLN A 18 -50.72 0.14 -6.56
N VAL A 19 -49.50 0.51 -6.86
CA VAL A 19 -48.34 0.27 -6.02
C VAL A 19 -48.49 1.03 -4.68
N ALA A 20 -48.86 2.31 -4.73
CA ALA A 20 -49.00 3.13 -3.54
C ALA A 20 -50.09 2.57 -2.61
N GLN A 21 -51.26 2.20 -3.15
CA GLN A 21 -52.35 1.61 -2.40
C GLN A 21 -51.90 0.31 -1.72
N TRP A 22 -51.17 -0.51 -2.45
CA TRP A 22 -50.71 -1.78 -1.91
C TRP A 22 -49.66 -1.61 -0.79
N TRP A 23 -48.82 -0.56 -0.89
CA TRP A 23 -47.85 -0.20 0.15
C TRP A 23 -48.50 0.57 1.32
N GLY A 24 -49.81 0.77 1.34
CA GLY A 24 -50.49 1.57 2.36
C GLY A 24 -50.12 3.06 2.30
N ILE A 25 -49.60 3.52 1.19
CA ILE A 25 -49.20 4.91 0.92
C ILE A 25 -50.38 5.55 0.17
N GLY A 26 -51.33 6.07 0.87
CA GLY A 26 -52.49 6.72 0.27
C GLY A 26 -53.59 7.00 1.27
N GLY A 27 -54.11 8.21 1.30
CA GLY A 27 -55.17 8.63 2.22
C GLY A 27 -55.27 10.12 2.47
N THR A 28 -54.45 10.95 1.86
CA THR A 28 -54.56 12.41 1.93
C THR A 28 -54.94 12.98 0.56
N PRO A 29 -55.81 14.02 0.49
CA PRO A 29 -56.28 14.62 -0.79
C PRO A 29 -55.21 15.20 -1.67
N ASP A 30 -54.03 15.48 -1.12
CA ASP A 30 -52.85 15.99 -1.87
C ASP A 30 -51.92 14.83 -2.25
N GLU A 31 -52.34 14.04 -3.22
CA GLU A 31 -51.53 12.92 -3.76
C GLU A 31 -50.42 13.39 -4.68
N GLY A 32 -49.52 14.20 -4.17
CA GLY A 32 -48.34 14.70 -4.92
C GLY A 32 -47.42 13.62 -5.52
N TRP A 33 -47.52 12.37 -5.04
CA TRP A 33 -46.79 11.22 -5.53
C TRP A 33 -47.24 10.74 -6.90
N ARG A 34 -48.55 11.01 -7.32
CA ARG A 34 -49.04 10.61 -8.63
C ARG A 34 -48.26 11.24 -9.77
N HIS A 35 -47.75 12.45 -9.54
CA HIS A 35 -46.97 13.18 -10.55
C HIS A 35 -45.44 13.12 -10.29
N HIS A 36 -45.02 12.55 -9.17
CA HIS A 36 -43.62 12.51 -8.76
C HIS A 36 -43.17 11.14 -8.24
N PRO A 37 -42.71 10.23 -9.12
CA PRO A 37 -42.21 8.89 -8.74
C PRO A 37 -41.16 8.90 -7.62
N GLY A 38 -40.42 10.01 -7.50
CA GLY A 38 -39.44 10.19 -6.43
C GLY A 38 -40.02 10.31 -5.03
N LEU A 39 -41.21 10.91 -4.88
CA LEU A 39 -41.90 10.99 -3.58
C LEU A 39 -42.45 9.62 -3.15
N LEU A 40 -43.00 8.85 -4.10
CA LEU A 40 -43.42 7.49 -3.84
C LEU A 40 -42.24 6.60 -3.41
N ALA A 41 -41.11 6.71 -4.13
CA ALA A 41 -39.89 5.99 -3.78
C ALA A 41 -39.40 6.34 -2.36
N GLN A 42 -39.48 7.60 -1.96
CA GLN A 42 -39.13 8.04 -0.61
C GLN A 42 -40.08 7.47 0.46
N SER A 43 -41.37 7.47 0.19
CA SER A 43 -42.37 6.91 1.10
C SER A 43 -42.26 5.40 1.24
N MET A 44 -41.89 4.68 0.16
CA MET A 44 -41.65 3.23 0.21
C MET A 44 -40.42 2.84 1.02
N GLN A 45 -39.45 3.74 1.20
CA GLN A 45 -38.26 3.53 2.03
C GLN A 45 -38.58 3.64 3.54
N ASP A 46 -39.74 4.20 3.87
CA ASP A 46 -40.13 4.29 5.26
C ASP A 46 -40.38 2.89 5.85
N HIS A 47 -39.82 2.69 7.04
CA HIS A 47 -39.88 1.42 7.75
C HIS A 47 -41.32 0.94 8.02
N ILE A 48 -42.23 1.87 8.27
CA ILE A 48 -43.64 1.58 8.50
C ILE A 48 -44.29 1.06 7.23
N ALA A 49 -44.07 1.73 6.09
CA ALA A 49 -44.61 1.33 4.79
C ALA A 49 -44.03 -0.04 4.36
N ALA A 50 -42.75 -0.24 4.54
CA ALA A 50 -42.07 -1.51 4.22
C ALA A 50 -42.65 -2.67 5.10
N ARG A 51 -42.90 -2.41 6.37
CA ARG A 51 -43.51 -3.40 7.29
C ARG A 51 -44.95 -3.72 6.90
N PHE A 52 -45.74 -2.71 6.56
CA PHE A 52 -47.11 -2.92 6.08
C PHE A 52 -47.10 -3.77 4.78
N ALA A 53 -46.21 -3.48 3.84
CA ALA A 53 -46.04 -4.28 2.62
C ALA A 53 -45.68 -5.74 2.93
N TRP A 54 -44.75 -5.96 3.87
CA TRP A 54 -44.33 -7.29 4.28
C TRP A 54 -45.46 -8.12 4.95
N GLU A 55 -46.23 -7.48 5.81
CA GLU A 55 -47.29 -8.17 6.53
C GLU A 55 -48.43 -8.68 5.62
N GLN A 56 -48.61 -8.07 4.45
CA GLN A 56 -49.58 -8.50 3.45
C GLN A 56 -49.12 -9.68 2.59
N LEU A 57 -47.88 -10.10 2.68
CA LEU A 57 -47.34 -11.23 1.91
C LEU A 57 -47.81 -12.59 2.45
N LEU A 58 -48.11 -13.50 1.53
CA LEU A 58 -48.35 -14.91 1.84
C LEU A 58 -47.04 -15.63 2.27
N GLU A 59 -47.19 -16.80 2.87
CA GLU A 59 -46.01 -17.55 3.36
C GLU A 59 -45.00 -17.87 2.25
N ASP A 60 -45.47 -18.33 1.08
CA ASP A 60 -44.58 -18.61 -0.07
C ASP A 60 -43.91 -17.35 -0.61
N GLU A 61 -44.63 -16.22 -0.66
CA GLU A 61 -44.10 -14.90 -1.06
C GLU A 61 -43.02 -14.40 -0.12
N ARG A 62 -43.27 -14.51 1.22
CA ARG A 62 -42.28 -14.18 2.24
C ARG A 62 -41.02 -15.03 2.13
N LYS A 63 -41.21 -16.33 1.86
CA LYS A 63 -40.10 -17.26 1.69
C LYS A 63 -39.21 -16.91 0.47
N VAL A 64 -39.83 -16.59 -0.66
CA VAL A 64 -39.13 -16.16 -1.86
C VAL A 64 -38.41 -14.83 -1.62
N LEU A 65 -39.09 -13.85 -1.02
CA LEU A 65 -38.51 -12.55 -0.71
C LEU A 65 -37.36 -12.66 0.29
N HIS A 66 -37.51 -13.47 1.34
CA HIS A 66 -36.47 -13.72 2.32
C HIS A 66 -35.20 -14.34 1.67
N ASN A 67 -35.39 -15.33 0.79
CA ASN A 67 -34.28 -15.91 0.06
C ASN A 67 -33.61 -14.89 -0.88
N ALA A 68 -34.42 -14.05 -1.54
CA ALA A 68 -33.90 -12.98 -2.37
C ALA A 68 -33.09 -11.93 -1.54
N LEU A 69 -33.56 -11.56 -0.34
CA LEU A 69 -32.84 -10.67 0.57
C LEU A 69 -31.49 -11.23 0.98
N ASN A 70 -31.41 -12.53 1.27
CA ASN A 70 -30.18 -13.18 1.69
C ASN A 70 -29.16 -13.35 0.57
N PHE A 71 -29.62 -13.50 -0.69
CA PHE A 71 -28.76 -13.82 -1.82
C PHE A 71 -28.63 -12.72 -2.89
N ALA A 72 -29.50 -11.73 -2.92
CA ALA A 72 -29.58 -10.73 -3.97
C ALA A 72 -29.12 -9.32 -3.57
N ALA A 73 -28.59 -9.15 -2.37
CA ALA A 73 -28.34 -7.83 -1.79
C ALA A 73 -27.44 -6.92 -2.64
N SER A 74 -26.46 -7.45 -3.38
CA SER A 74 -25.52 -6.61 -4.11
C SER A 74 -25.55 -6.75 -5.64
N THR A 75 -25.91 -7.93 -6.17
CA THR A 75 -25.76 -8.23 -7.60
C THR A 75 -27.02 -8.74 -8.29
N GLY A 76 -28.05 -9.03 -7.51
CA GLY A 76 -29.23 -9.75 -7.97
C GLY A 76 -28.98 -11.25 -8.11
N ILE A 77 -30.04 -12.03 -8.26
CA ILE A 77 -30.03 -13.48 -8.36
C ILE A 77 -30.69 -13.94 -9.65
N LEU A 78 -30.20 -14.99 -10.25
CA LEU A 78 -30.84 -15.59 -11.43
C LEU A 78 -32.14 -16.29 -11.01
N HIS A 79 -33.15 -16.19 -11.87
CA HIS A 79 -34.48 -16.79 -11.67
C HIS A 79 -34.40 -18.26 -11.27
N ASP A 80 -33.65 -19.10 -12.03
CA ASP A 80 -33.51 -20.53 -11.77
C ASP A 80 -32.83 -20.87 -10.44
N VAL A 81 -31.91 -19.96 -10.02
CA VAL A 81 -31.23 -20.12 -8.75
C VAL A 81 -32.17 -19.80 -7.59
N LEU A 82 -32.96 -18.73 -7.70
CA LEU A 82 -33.94 -18.39 -6.66
C LEU A 82 -35.02 -19.45 -6.53
N LEU A 83 -35.51 -20.02 -7.64
CA LEU A 83 -36.43 -21.15 -7.64
C LEU A 83 -35.87 -22.32 -6.84
N LYS A 84 -34.63 -22.73 -7.11
CA LYS A 84 -33.98 -23.88 -6.43
C LYS A 84 -33.80 -23.63 -4.94
N ILE A 85 -33.40 -22.42 -4.56
CA ILE A 85 -33.18 -22.04 -3.16
C ILE A 85 -34.50 -21.99 -2.39
N SER A 86 -35.56 -21.50 -3.02
CA SER A 86 -36.87 -21.36 -2.39
C SER A 86 -37.51 -22.70 -2.06
N ARG A 87 -37.11 -23.80 -2.69
CA ARG A 87 -37.64 -25.16 -2.46
C ARG A 87 -39.17 -25.19 -2.54
N LEU A 88 -39.75 -24.40 -3.44
CA LEU A 88 -41.18 -24.36 -3.72
C LEU A 88 -41.45 -25.10 -5.03
N PRO A 89 -42.66 -25.64 -5.22
CA PRO A 89 -43.10 -26.05 -6.55
C PRO A 89 -43.05 -24.88 -7.52
N GLU A 90 -42.65 -25.14 -8.76
CA GLU A 90 -42.47 -24.11 -9.79
C GLU A 90 -43.71 -23.22 -9.94
N THR A 91 -44.91 -23.81 -9.92
CA THR A 91 -46.18 -23.08 -10.01
C THR A 91 -46.44 -22.13 -8.84
N SER A 92 -46.06 -22.52 -7.60
CA SER A 92 -46.16 -21.67 -6.40
C SER A 92 -45.10 -20.55 -6.45
N PHE A 93 -43.89 -20.88 -6.90
CA PHE A 93 -42.83 -19.91 -7.04
C PHE A 93 -43.16 -18.83 -8.06
N GLU A 94 -43.65 -19.20 -9.24
CA GLU A 94 -44.04 -18.24 -10.29
C GLU A 94 -45.17 -17.30 -9.82
N LYS A 95 -46.16 -17.82 -9.09
CA LYS A 95 -47.20 -16.97 -8.48
C LYS A 95 -46.61 -16.00 -7.46
N ALA A 96 -45.74 -16.47 -6.58
CA ALA A 96 -45.08 -15.62 -5.58
C ALA A 96 -44.20 -14.57 -6.24
N LEU A 97 -43.45 -14.97 -7.27
CA LEU A 97 -42.59 -14.05 -8.04
C LEU A 97 -43.42 -12.97 -8.76
N PHE A 98 -44.53 -13.35 -9.39
CA PHE A 98 -45.44 -12.42 -10.02
C PHE A 98 -45.95 -11.37 -9.04
N THR A 99 -46.42 -11.80 -7.84
CA THR A 99 -46.91 -10.89 -6.81
C THR A 99 -45.79 -9.96 -6.35
N LEU A 100 -44.59 -10.48 -6.06
CA LEU A 100 -43.47 -9.70 -5.56
C LEU A 100 -42.98 -8.67 -6.61
N THR A 101 -43.03 -9.01 -7.89
CA THR A 101 -42.65 -8.09 -8.97
C THR A 101 -43.71 -7.01 -9.19
N GLN A 102 -45.01 -7.35 -9.15
CA GLN A 102 -46.09 -6.38 -9.22
C GLN A 102 -46.06 -5.35 -8.07
N ARG A 103 -45.57 -5.76 -6.92
CA ARG A 103 -45.46 -4.92 -5.73
C ARG A 103 -44.11 -4.21 -5.59
N LEU A 104 -43.23 -4.35 -6.58
CA LEU A 104 -41.89 -3.76 -6.61
C LEU A 104 -40.97 -4.19 -5.45
N LEU A 105 -41.30 -5.30 -4.80
CA LEU A 105 -40.42 -5.93 -3.81
C LEU A 105 -39.27 -6.68 -4.48
N LEU A 106 -39.49 -7.18 -5.71
CA LEU A 106 -38.50 -7.69 -6.63
C LEU A 106 -38.63 -7.00 -7.99
N VAL A 107 -37.53 -6.84 -8.69
CA VAL A 107 -37.49 -6.32 -10.05
C VAL A 107 -36.80 -7.36 -10.93
N GLU A 108 -37.43 -7.63 -12.09
CA GLU A 108 -36.88 -8.55 -13.08
C GLU A 108 -36.13 -7.80 -14.19
N GLU A 109 -34.94 -8.22 -14.49
CA GLU A 109 -34.11 -7.69 -15.57
C GLU A 109 -33.69 -8.84 -16.50
N LYS A 110 -34.03 -8.72 -17.78
CA LYS A 110 -33.62 -9.71 -18.79
C LYS A 110 -32.17 -9.48 -19.18
N ILE A 111 -31.32 -10.50 -18.99
CA ILE A 111 -29.90 -10.47 -19.32
C ILE A 111 -29.59 -11.52 -20.39
N ALA A 112 -28.71 -11.18 -21.32
CA ALA A 112 -28.21 -12.09 -22.32
C ALA A 112 -26.98 -12.84 -21.79
N LEU A 113 -27.08 -14.16 -21.65
CA LEU A 113 -25.95 -15.00 -21.32
C LEU A 113 -25.12 -15.30 -22.58
N LYS A 114 -23.87 -14.89 -22.58
CA LYS A 114 -22.89 -15.35 -23.57
C LYS A 114 -22.46 -16.78 -23.16
N THR A 115 -23.06 -17.78 -23.73
CA THR A 115 -22.59 -19.17 -23.60
C THR A 115 -21.30 -19.32 -24.41
N GLY A 116 -20.16 -19.07 -23.76
CA GLY A 116 -18.83 -19.28 -24.32
C GLY A 116 -18.28 -20.63 -23.95
N ARG A 117 -18.55 -21.65 -24.73
CA ARG A 117 -17.68 -22.83 -24.86
C ARG A 117 -17.39 -23.03 -26.35
N ALA A 118 -16.24 -22.53 -26.78
CA ALA A 118 -15.64 -22.98 -28.03
C ALA A 118 -15.11 -24.41 -27.81
N VAL A 119 -15.88 -25.39 -28.25
CA VAL A 119 -15.35 -26.73 -28.46
C VAL A 119 -14.61 -26.68 -29.79
N THR A 120 -13.29 -26.74 -29.75
CA THR A 120 -12.46 -27.00 -30.93
C THR A 120 -12.71 -28.43 -31.43
N SER A 121 -13.53 -28.58 -32.44
CA SER A 121 -13.50 -29.75 -33.30
C SER A 121 -13.48 -29.25 -34.75
N SER A 122 -12.41 -29.62 -35.44
CA SER A 122 -12.17 -29.44 -36.85
C SER A 122 -13.23 -30.20 -37.67
N SER A 123 -14.04 -29.47 -38.43
CA SER A 123 -14.45 -29.81 -39.83
C SER A 123 -15.62 -28.92 -40.26
N SER A 124 -15.40 -28.31 -41.38
CA SER A 124 -16.28 -27.63 -42.34
C SER A 124 -17.78 -27.58 -42.10
N SER A 125 -18.27 -26.38 -42.25
CA SER A 125 -19.53 -25.91 -42.85
C SER A 125 -20.55 -25.24 -41.93
N LYS A 126 -20.90 -24.03 -42.35
CA LYS A 126 -22.03 -23.18 -41.95
C LYS A 126 -22.01 -22.63 -40.51
N GLN A 127 -21.58 -21.38 -40.41
CA GLN A 127 -21.78 -20.47 -39.26
C GLN A 127 -23.26 -20.40 -38.88
N LYS A 128 -23.66 -21.13 -37.83
CA LYS A 128 -24.86 -20.81 -37.06
C LYS A 128 -24.50 -19.61 -36.14
N LYS A 129 -25.25 -18.53 -36.27
CA LYS A 129 -25.21 -17.40 -35.32
C LYS A 129 -25.38 -17.97 -33.89
N PRO A 130 -24.61 -17.53 -32.89
CA PRO A 130 -24.83 -17.95 -31.53
C PRO A 130 -26.23 -17.50 -31.10
N GLN A 131 -27.07 -18.46 -30.69
CA GLN A 131 -28.33 -18.20 -30.02
C GLN A 131 -27.98 -17.56 -28.66
N LEU A 132 -28.35 -16.31 -28.47
CA LEU A 132 -28.32 -15.64 -27.17
C LEU A 132 -29.46 -16.24 -26.34
N GLU A 133 -29.16 -17.09 -25.40
CA GLU A 133 -30.11 -17.46 -24.36
C GLU A 133 -30.30 -16.27 -23.43
N THR A 134 -31.52 -15.77 -23.36
CA THR A 134 -31.92 -14.72 -22.43
C THR A 134 -32.37 -15.38 -21.14
N THR A 135 -31.79 -15.00 -20.02
CA THR A 135 -32.24 -15.39 -18.68
C THR A 135 -32.67 -14.15 -17.91
N SER A 136 -33.50 -14.37 -16.90
CA SER A 136 -33.96 -13.30 -16.02
C SER A 136 -33.12 -13.23 -14.76
N ARG A 137 -32.72 -12.01 -14.39
CA ARG A 137 -32.10 -11.68 -13.13
C ARG A 137 -33.09 -10.90 -12.27
N LEU A 138 -33.22 -11.33 -11.03
CA LEU A 138 -34.11 -10.74 -10.03
C LEU A 138 -33.26 -9.95 -9.02
N PHE A 139 -33.66 -8.75 -8.68
CA PHE A 139 -33.00 -7.96 -7.65
C PHE A 139 -34.01 -7.16 -6.84
N ILE A 140 -33.61 -6.79 -5.64
CA ILE A 140 -34.35 -5.88 -4.77
C ILE A 140 -33.78 -4.49 -5.01
N PRO A 141 -34.63 -3.45 -5.23
CA PRO A 141 -34.14 -2.07 -5.30
C PRO A 141 -33.30 -1.73 -4.07
N ARG A 142 -32.15 -1.08 -4.30
CA ARG A 142 -31.18 -0.81 -3.25
C ARG A 142 -31.77 -0.07 -2.05
N GLU A 143 -32.69 0.83 -2.34
CA GLU A 143 -33.35 1.66 -1.34
C GLU A 143 -34.29 0.87 -0.40
N LEU A 144 -34.78 -0.29 -0.84
CA LEU A 144 -35.65 -1.17 -0.06
C LEU A 144 -34.87 -2.25 0.73
N LEU A 145 -33.56 -2.42 0.46
CA LEU A 145 -32.77 -3.48 1.10
C LEU A 145 -32.74 -3.31 2.62
N ASP A 146 -32.36 -2.14 3.11
CA ASP A 146 -32.20 -1.90 4.55
C ASP A 146 -33.50 -2.10 5.34
N PRO A 147 -34.64 -1.45 4.98
CA PRO A 147 -35.88 -1.65 5.70
C PRO A 147 -36.40 -3.09 5.64
N LEU A 148 -36.28 -3.77 4.49
CA LEU A 148 -36.72 -5.15 4.36
C LEU A 148 -35.80 -6.14 5.12
N LEU A 149 -34.48 -5.89 5.17
CA LEU A 149 -33.55 -6.69 5.97
C LEU A 149 -33.83 -6.55 7.47
N ILE A 150 -34.16 -5.35 7.95
CA ILE A 150 -34.53 -5.12 9.35
C ILE A 150 -35.79 -5.91 9.67
N ILE A 151 -36.82 -5.80 8.83
CA ILE A 151 -38.10 -6.52 9.01
C ILE A 151 -37.89 -8.03 8.93
N GLY A 152 -37.13 -8.51 7.95
CA GLY A 152 -36.80 -9.91 7.82
C GLY A 152 -36.10 -10.45 9.06
N ARG A 153 -35.15 -9.68 9.63
CA ARG A 153 -34.48 -10.03 10.88
C ARG A 153 -35.46 -10.07 12.06
N GLU A 154 -36.38 -9.13 12.19
CA GLU A 154 -37.38 -9.09 13.25
C GLU A 154 -38.38 -10.23 13.16
N ILE A 155 -38.92 -10.54 11.98
CA ILE A 155 -39.99 -11.52 11.76
C ILE A 155 -39.43 -12.94 11.67
N TYR A 156 -38.26 -13.14 11.03
CA TYR A 156 -37.60 -14.44 10.96
C TYR A 156 -36.56 -14.65 12.07
N THR A 157 -36.43 -13.73 13.02
CA THR A 157 -35.84 -13.97 14.30
C THR A 157 -36.99 -14.41 15.22
N PRO A 158 -37.41 -15.67 15.19
CA PRO A 158 -38.57 -16.05 15.92
C PRO A 158 -38.25 -15.98 17.40
N GLN A 159 -39.33 -15.93 18.18
CA GLN A 159 -39.38 -16.17 19.63
C GLN A 159 -38.65 -17.47 20.05
N ASN A 160 -38.07 -18.21 19.12
CA ASN A 160 -37.30 -19.41 19.35
C ASN A 160 -35.84 -19.04 19.66
N ASP A 161 -35.39 -19.49 20.81
CA ASP A 161 -34.00 -19.41 21.24
C ASP A 161 -33.07 -20.01 20.18
N ARG A 162 -32.24 -19.17 19.51
CA ARG A 162 -31.32 -19.61 18.45
C ARG A 162 -30.22 -20.52 18.98
N SER A 163 -30.01 -20.56 20.29
CA SER A 163 -29.02 -21.43 20.91
C SER A 163 -29.25 -22.91 20.65
N GLU A 164 -30.46 -23.28 20.27
CA GLU A 164 -30.85 -24.64 19.88
C GLU A 164 -30.71 -24.90 18.35
N MET A 165 -30.45 -23.87 17.56
CA MET A 165 -30.33 -24.01 16.09
C MET A 165 -28.99 -24.57 15.69
N LYS A 166 -28.98 -25.30 14.58
CA LYS A 166 -27.73 -25.74 13.93
C LYS A 166 -27.00 -24.54 13.31
N LEU A 167 -25.68 -24.58 13.24
CA LEU A 167 -24.86 -23.54 12.63
C LEU A 167 -25.31 -23.20 11.20
N GLU A 168 -25.66 -24.22 10.39
CA GLU A 168 -26.20 -24.04 9.04
C GLU A 168 -27.45 -23.14 9.02
N SER A 169 -28.35 -23.36 9.97
CA SER A 169 -29.59 -22.57 10.08
C SER A 169 -29.30 -21.13 10.52
N ILE A 170 -28.35 -20.94 11.42
CA ILE A 170 -27.90 -19.59 11.86
C ILE A 170 -27.31 -18.84 10.66
N LEU A 171 -26.40 -19.47 9.91
CA LEU A 171 -25.76 -18.84 8.75
C LEU A 171 -26.76 -18.55 7.63
N SER A 172 -27.83 -19.34 7.49
CA SER A 172 -28.89 -19.08 6.50
C SER A 172 -29.70 -17.80 6.80
N LEU A 173 -29.63 -17.28 8.01
CA LEU A 173 -30.24 -16.01 8.40
C LEU A 173 -29.36 -14.79 8.10
N LEU A 174 -28.09 -14.99 7.77
CA LEU A 174 -27.14 -13.93 7.46
C LEU A 174 -27.25 -13.50 5.98
N SER A 175 -26.93 -12.23 5.70
CA SER A 175 -26.81 -11.74 4.33
C SER A 175 -25.62 -12.39 3.60
N MET A 176 -25.68 -12.42 2.27
CA MET A 176 -24.55 -12.94 1.46
C MET A 176 -23.26 -12.18 1.72
N ASP A 177 -23.33 -10.86 1.89
CA ASP A 177 -22.14 -10.05 2.18
C ASP A 177 -21.48 -10.51 3.48
N LYS A 178 -22.31 -10.82 4.51
CA LYS A 178 -21.81 -11.34 5.79
C LYS A 178 -21.19 -12.74 5.66
N LEU A 179 -21.81 -13.61 4.85
CA LEU A 179 -21.23 -14.93 4.55
C LEU A 179 -19.90 -14.81 3.84
N TYR A 180 -19.76 -13.84 2.90
CA TYR A 180 -18.49 -13.56 2.24
C TYR A 180 -17.44 -12.98 3.19
N GLU A 181 -17.82 -12.08 4.11
CA GLU A 181 -16.90 -11.58 5.14
C GLU A 181 -16.34 -12.73 5.98
N ILE A 182 -17.21 -13.61 6.51
CA ILE A 182 -16.79 -14.77 7.28
C ILE A 182 -15.91 -15.69 6.45
N SER A 183 -16.28 -15.96 5.19
CA SER A 183 -15.49 -16.85 4.33
C SER A 183 -14.10 -16.29 4.05
N ARG A 184 -13.98 -14.97 3.86
CA ARG A 184 -12.69 -14.31 3.63
C ARG A 184 -11.77 -14.40 4.84
N LEU A 185 -12.30 -14.25 6.05
CA LEU A 185 -11.51 -14.39 7.29
C LEU A 185 -10.78 -15.74 7.35
N TYR A 186 -11.41 -16.79 6.83
CA TYR A 186 -10.86 -18.14 6.80
C TYR A 186 -10.26 -18.53 5.44
N GLY A 187 -10.34 -17.67 4.44
CA GLY A 187 -9.93 -17.96 3.06
C GLY A 187 -10.75 -19.04 2.39
N PHE A 188 -12.02 -19.21 2.77
CA PHE A 188 -12.90 -20.17 2.15
C PHE A 188 -13.46 -19.62 0.82
N MET A 189 -13.53 -20.48 -0.19
CA MET A 189 -14.14 -20.15 -1.47
C MET A 189 -15.64 -20.50 -1.44
N LEU A 190 -16.50 -19.48 -1.39
CA LEU A 190 -17.97 -19.69 -1.49
C LEU A 190 -18.45 -19.75 -2.94
N ASN A 191 -17.75 -19.11 -3.87
CA ASN A 191 -18.12 -19.06 -5.28
C ASN A 191 -17.56 -20.27 -6.03
N ASP A 192 -18.29 -21.37 -5.98
CA ASP A 192 -18.07 -22.47 -6.91
C ASP A 192 -19.29 -22.55 -7.85
N TYR A 193 -19.10 -22.06 -9.08
CA TYR A 193 -20.14 -22.06 -10.12
C TYR A 193 -20.69 -23.47 -10.42
N TYR A 194 -20.00 -24.51 -9.97
CA TYR A 194 -20.39 -25.90 -10.17
C TYR A 194 -21.06 -26.55 -8.95
N SER A 195 -21.06 -25.87 -7.80
CA SER A 195 -21.65 -26.43 -6.58
C SER A 195 -23.14 -26.19 -6.51
N ARG A 196 -23.94 -27.25 -6.33
CA ARG A 196 -25.38 -27.18 -6.06
C ARG A 196 -25.71 -26.90 -4.59
N THR A 197 -24.70 -26.78 -3.74
CA THR A 197 -24.85 -26.60 -2.30
C THR A 197 -24.99 -25.12 -1.98
N LEU A 198 -25.95 -24.77 -1.10
CA LEU A 198 -26.13 -23.41 -0.64
C LEU A 198 -24.85 -22.87 0.05
N PRO A 199 -24.51 -21.59 -0.15
CA PRO A 199 -23.35 -20.99 0.50
C PRO A 199 -23.32 -21.12 2.02
N SER A 200 -24.46 -20.98 2.70
CA SER A 200 -24.56 -21.16 4.16
C SER A 200 -24.26 -22.59 4.61
N VAL A 201 -24.75 -23.59 3.86
CA VAL A 201 -24.48 -25.03 4.15
C VAL A 201 -23.01 -25.35 3.95
N ARG A 202 -22.43 -24.83 2.85
CA ARG A 202 -21.01 -25.01 2.53
C ARG A 202 -20.12 -24.36 3.59
N LEU A 203 -20.43 -23.13 3.97
CA LEU A 203 -19.69 -22.41 5.00
C LEU A 203 -19.82 -23.12 6.36
N ALA A 204 -21.01 -23.58 6.75
CA ALA A 204 -21.22 -24.35 7.98
C ALA A 204 -20.33 -25.60 8.01
N GLY A 205 -20.30 -26.36 6.92
CA GLY A 205 -19.43 -27.55 6.81
C GLY A 205 -17.94 -27.24 6.94
N GLN A 206 -17.51 -26.06 6.50
CA GLN A 206 -16.12 -25.61 6.63
C GLN A 206 -15.83 -25.11 8.07
N LEU A 207 -16.74 -24.37 8.69
CA LEU A 207 -16.58 -23.80 10.02
C LEU A 207 -16.55 -24.84 11.16
N VAL A 208 -17.12 -26.01 10.96
CA VAL A 208 -17.08 -27.12 11.93
C VAL A 208 -15.81 -27.96 11.88
N GLN A 209 -14.86 -27.60 11.04
CA GLN A 209 -13.56 -28.29 11.02
C GLN A 209 -12.77 -28.00 12.29
N PRO A 210 -12.04 -29.00 12.86
CA PRO A 210 -11.34 -28.86 14.15
C PRO A 210 -10.34 -27.70 14.22
N GLU A 211 -9.75 -27.35 13.10
CA GLU A 211 -8.74 -26.30 13.01
C GLU A 211 -9.33 -24.86 13.05
N VAL A 212 -10.59 -24.70 12.68
CA VAL A 212 -11.24 -23.38 12.58
C VAL A 212 -11.35 -22.67 13.93
N PRO A 213 -11.87 -23.31 15.00
CA PRO A 213 -11.90 -22.67 16.30
C PRO A 213 -10.52 -22.36 16.88
N LEU A 214 -9.50 -23.16 16.54
CA LEU A 214 -8.14 -22.91 16.95
C LEU A 214 -7.55 -21.70 16.23
N TYR A 215 -7.78 -21.60 14.91
CA TYR A 215 -7.43 -20.42 14.12
C TYR A 215 -8.09 -19.15 14.69
N ALA A 216 -9.39 -19.18 14.95
CA ALA A 216 -10.12 -18.05 15.53
C ALA A 216 -9.53 -17.66 16.90
N TRP A 217 -9.28 -18.63 17.77
CA TRP A 217 -8.71 -18.41 19.10
C TRP A 217 -7.37 -17.69 19.05
N GLU A 218 -6.49 -18.08 18.12
CA GLU A 218 -5.16 -17.46 17.98
C GLU A 218 -5.22 -16.00 17.51
N HIS A 219 -6.31 -15.63 16.81
CA HIS A 219 -6.53 -14.26 16.31
C HIS A 219 -7.31 -13.36 17.29
N PHE A 220 -7.82 -13.90 18.39
CA PHE A 220 -8.54 -13.11 19.38
C PHE A 220 -7.58 -12.28 20.25
N ASP A 221 -7.97 -11.06 20.56
CA ASP A 221 -7.34 -10.27 21.61
C ASP A 221 -7.57 -10.86 23.01
N ALA A 222 -6.86 -10.36 24.00
CA ALA A 222 -6.94 -10.85 25.38
C ALA A 222 -8.35 -10.81 25.95
N LYS A 223 -9.12 -9.74 25.67
CA LYS A 223 -10.48 -9.55 26.17
C LYS A 223 -11.45 -10.53 25.53
N THR A 224 -11.35 -10.70 24.22
CA THR A 224 -12.16 -11.68 23.47
C THR A 224 -11.84 -13.12 23.91
N ARG A 225 -10.55 -13.46 24.13
CA ARG A 225 -10.15 -14.75 24.65
C ARG A 225 -10.73 -15.01 26.05
N LYS A 226 -10.69 -14.03 26.96
CA LYS A 226 -11.28 -14.14 28.31
C LYS A 226 -12.77 -14.49 28.23
N LEU A 227 -13.54 -13.76 27.42
CA LEU A 227 -14.97 -14.00 27.21
C LEU A 227 -15.20 -15.38 26.56
N CYS A 228 -14.48 -15.71 25.52
CA CYS A 228 -14.60 -16.96 24.76
C CYS A 228 -14.31 -18.20 25.62
N LYS A 229 -13.21 -18.15 26.42
CA LYS A 229 -12.86 -19.22 27.35
C LYS A 229 -13.97 -19.48 28.35
N TRP A 230 -14.40 -18.43 29.04
CA TRP A 230 -15.45 -18.55 30.02
C TRP A 230 -16.77 -19.08 29.42
N LEU A 231 -17.17 -18.57 28.26
CA LEU A 231 -18.34 -19.04 27.51
C LEU A 231 -18.23 -20.54 27.17
N SER A 232 -17.03 -20.98 26.79
CA SER A 232 -16.75 -22.40 26.53
C SER A 232 -16.85 -23.27 27.79
N ASP A 233 -16.34 -22.78 28.93
CA ASP A 233 -16.35 -23.49 30.21
C ASP A 233 -17.77 -23.61 30.78
N GLU A 234 -18.60 -22.58 30.62
CA GLU A 234 -20.03 -22.54 31.02
C GLU A 234 -20.97 -23.37 30.11
N GLY A 235 -20.40 -24.17 29.21
CA GLY A 235 -21.21 -25.04 28.33
C GLY A 235 -21.71 -24.38 27.07
N GLY A 236 -21.26 -23.17 26.77
CA GLY A 236 -21.48 -22.48 25.49
C GLY A 236 -22.75 -21.63 25.41
N VAL A 237 -23.51 -21.49 26.50
CA VAL A 237 -24.71 -20.62 26.55
C VAL A 237 -24.73 -19.86 27.87
N VAL A 238 -24.73 -18.54 27.79
CA VAL A 238 -24.75 -17.65 28.96
C VAL A 238 -25.70 -16.48 28.77
N THR A 239 -26.19 -15.88 29.85
CA THR A 239 -26.94 -14.63 29.73
C THR A 239 -25.99 -13.45 29.59
N MET A 240 -26.44 -12.39 28.93
CA MET A 240 -25.63 -11.18 28.74
C MET A 240 -25.29 -10.51 30.08
N ARG A 241 -26.18 -10.69 31.09
CA ARG A 241 -25.92 -10.21 32.43
C ARG A 241 -24.76 -10.95 33.09
N ALA A 242 -24.77 -12.30 33.04
CA ALA A 242 -23.68 -13.12 33.57
C ALA A 242 -22.36 -12.85 32.88
N ALA A 243 -22.36 -12.63 31.54
CA ALA A 243 -21.17 -12.28 30.80
C ALA A 243 -20.54 -10.95 31.26
N ARG A 244 -21.37 -9.95 31.59
CA ARG A 244 -20.91 -8.67 32.15
C ARG A 244 -20.35 -8.82 33.56
N GLU A 245 -21.07 -9.55 34.41
CA GLU A 245 -20.66 -9.78 35.80
C GLU A 245 -19.31 -10.53 35.88
N PHE A 246 -19.13 -11.55 35.03
CA PHE A 246 -17.86 -12.32 35.00
C PHE A 246 -16.71 -11.51 34.43
N THR A 247 -16.89 -10.86 33.31
CA THR A 247 -15.79 -10.16 32.62
C THR A 247 -15.38 -8.86 33.28
N GLY A 248 -16.32 -8.20 33.95
CA GLY A 248 -16.15 -6.83 34.46
C GLY A 248 -16.01 -5.78 33.38
N PHE A 249 -16.34 -6.09 32.10
CA PHE A 249 -16.18 -5.19 31.00
C PHE A 249 -17.30 -4.13 30.98
N ASP A 250 -16.95 -2.92 30.53
CA ASP A 250 -17.93 -1.91 30.17
C ASP A 250 -18.69 -2.33 28.89
N ASN A 251 -19.81 -1.65 28.64
CA ASN A 251 -20.67 -2.00 27.50
C ASN A 251 -19.96 -1.94 26.14
N PRO A 252 -19.15 -0.92 25.81
CA PRO A 252 -18.41 -0.87 24.56
C PRO A 252 -17.39 -2.02 24.39
N THR A 253 -16.66 -2.34 25.46
CA THR A 253 -15.65 -3.42 25.43
C THR A 253 -16.33 -4.79 25.26
N LEU A 254 -17.41 -5.05 26.00
CA LEU A 254 -18.16 -6.30 25.86
C LEU A 254 -18.76 -6.43 24.45
N ALA A 255 -19.33 -5.35 23.92
CA ALA A 255 -19.89 -5.34 22.57
C ALA A 255 -18.81 -5.59 21.49
N ALA A 256 -17.63 -5.01 21.65
CA ALA A 256 -16.50 -5.24 20.73
C ALA A 256 -16.04 -6.71 20.76
N ALA A 257 -15.91 -7.31 21.95
CA ALA A 257 -15.54 -8.72 22.08
C ALA A 257 -16.59 -9.66 21.47
N ILE A 258 -17.88 -9.39 21.68
CA ILE A 258 -18.99 -10.16 21.08
C ILE A 258 -18.95 -10.01 19.56
N HIS A 259 -18.77 -8.79 19.04
CA HIS A 259 -18.66 -8.55 17.60
C HIS A 259 -17.52 -9.34 16.96
N THR A 260 -16.36 -9.41 17.63
CA THR A 260 -15.24 -10.24 17.17
C THR A 260 -15.61 -11.72 17.14
N LEU A 261 -16.27 -12.24 18.18
CA LEU A 261 -16.74 -13.63 18.19
C LEU A 261 -17.74 -13.94 17.06
N GLU A 262 -18.63 -13.00 16.75
CA GLU A 262 -19.58 -13.12 15.63
C GLU A 262 -18.89 -13.07 14.27
N GLN A 263 -17.93 -12.18 14.09
CA GLN A 263 -17.13 -12.10 12.85
C GLN A 263 -16.45 -13.43 12.53
N TYR A 264 -15.92 -14.10 13.54
CA TYR A 264 -15.30 -15.42 13.41
C TYR A 264 -16.31 -16.57 13.49
N SER A 265 -17.61 -16.30 13.60
CA SER A 265 -18.68 -17.31 13.75
C SER A 265 -18.48 -18.27 14.91
N MET A 266 -17.79 -17.83 15.97
CA MET A 266 -17.52 -18.62 17.16
C MET A 266 -18.64 -18.52 18.19
N ALA A 267 -19.27 -17.36 18.31
CA ALA A 267 -20.45 -17.17 19.16
C ALA A 267 -21.41 -16.16 18.53
N TYR A 268 -22.66 -16.24 18.93
CA TYR A 268 -23.74 -15.37 18.47
C TYR A 268 -24.61 -14.94 19.65
N ASP A 269 -25.29 -13.81 19.51
CA ASP A 269 -26.30 -13.42 20.46
C ASP A 269 -27.72 -13.81 20.00
N THR A 270 -28.61 -13.99 20.95
CA THR A 270 -30.02 -14.28 20.72
C THR A 270 -30.87 -13.76 21.84
N PHE A 271 -32.15 -13.61 21.59
CA PHE A 271 -33.15 -13.34 22.61
C PHE A 271 -33.99 -14.60 22.91
N ALA A 272 -34.04 -15.00 24.18
CA ALA A 272 -34.94 -16.00 24.65
C ALA A 272 -36.01 -15.30 25.53
N GLY A 273 -37.16 -15.00 24.94
CA GLY A 273 -38.12 -14.11 25.57
C GLY A 273 -37.61 -12.69 25.71
N GLN A 274 -37.49 -12.18 26.92
CA GLN A 274 -36.92 -10.83 27.19
C GLN A 274 -35.43 -10.86 27.54
N GLU A 275 -34.84 -12.04 27.66
CA GLU A 275 -33.45 -12.19 28.07
C GLU A 275 -32.50 -12.34 26.86
N ARG A 276 -31.50 -11.50 26.81
CA ARG A 276 -30.44 -11.58 25.78
C ARG A 276 -29.38 -12.59 26.24
N LYS A 277 -29.09 -13.58 25.39
CA LYS A 277 -28.10 -14.64 25.62
C LYS A 277 -26.99 -14.58 24.58
N LEU A 278 -25.79 -14.98 25.00
CA LEU A 278 -24.68 -15.26 24.13
C LEU A 278 -24.48 -16.78 24.07
N PHE A 279 -24.29 -17.32 22.87
CA PHE A 279 -24.14 -18.77 22.71
C PHE A 279 -23.12 -19.14 21.62
N VAL A 280 -22.49 -20.29 21.82
CA VAL A 280 -21.62 -20.96 20.85
C VAL A 280 -22.44 -22.07 20.16
N PRO A 281 -22.47 -22.14 18.82
CA PRO A 281 -23.13 -23.26 18.14
C PRO A 281 -22.59 -24.62 18.61
N ARG A 282 -23.47 -25.59 18.84
CA ARG A 282 -23.10 -26.89 19.43
C ARG A 282 -22.01 -27.60 18.64
N GLU A 283 -22.05 -27.50 17.30
CA GLU A 283 -21.09 -28.11 16.39
C GLU A 283 -19.68 -27.50 16.57
N VAL A 284 -19.58 -26.20 16.89
CA VAL A 284 -18.33 -25.48 17.10
C VAL A 284 -17.79 -25.69 18.52
N LEU A 285 -18.68 -25.78 19.51
CA LEU A 285 -18.31 -25.80 20.94
C LEU A 285 -17.31 -26.91 21.31
N LYS A 286 -17.50 -28.12 20.75
CA LYS A 286 -16.60 -29.25 21.01
C LYS A 286 -15.17 -28.96 20.56
N HIS A 287 -15.03 -28.36 19.39
CA HIS A 287 -13.72 -28.05 18.83
C HIS A 287 -13.12 -26.80 19.50
N LEU A 288 -13.95 -25.85 19.89
CA LEU A 288 -13.53 -24.66 20.64
C LEU A 288 -12.98 -25.04 22.02
N LYS A 289 -13.64 -25.94 22.76
CA LYS A 289 -13.13 -26.48 24.03
C LYS A 289 -11.76 -27.11 23.86
N LYS A 290 -11.58 -27.87 22.80
CA LYS A 290 -10.29 -28.49 22.48
C LYS A 290 -9.23 -27.44 22.12
N ALA A 291 -9.60 -26.42 21.33
CA ALA A 291 -8.71 -25.33 20.94
C ALA A 291 -8.23 -24.53 22.18
N VAL A 292 -9.15 -24.18 23.08
CA VAL A 292 -8.82 -23.50 24.34
C VAL A 292 -7.90 -24.33 25.22
N ALA A 293 -8.11 -25.65 25.31
CA ALA A 293 -7.28 -26.55 26.11
C ALA A 293 -5.89 -26.81 25.49
N GLN A 294 -5.76 -26.72 24.17
CA GLN A 294 -4.49 -26.91 23.44
C GLN A 294 -3.67 -25.61 23.31
N SER A 295 -4.29 -24.45 23.56
CA SER A 295 -3.54 -23.20 23.64
C SER A 295 -2.64 -23.25 24.90
N GLU A 296 -1.40 -22.80 24.76
CA GLU A 296 -0.55 -22.53 25.92
C GLU A 296 -1.36 -21.69 26.92
N PRO A 297 -1.22 -21.94 28.23
CA PRO A 297 -1.98 -21.17 29.22
C PRO A 297 -1.74 -19.70 28.93
N PHE A 298 -2.86 -18.99 28.67
CA PHE A 298 -2.84 -17.55 28.49
C PHE A 298 -2.17 -16.97 29.74
N GLN A 299 -0.93 -16.52 29.60
CA GLN A 299 -0.26 -15.76 30.64
C GLN A 299 -1.05 -14.44 30.73
N GLU A 300 -1.90 -14.33 31.77
CA GLU A 300 -2.50 -13.06 32.14
C GLU A 300 -1.36 -12.06 32.28
N ASP A 301 -1.38 -11.03 31.43
CA ASP A 301 -0.57 -9.81 31.51
C ASP A 301 0.66 -9.90 32.46
N VAL A 302 1.57 -10.83 32.23
CA VAL A 302 2.94 -10.60 32.64
C VAL A 302 3.37 -9.45 31.74
N PRO A 303 3.67 -8.26 32.28
CA PRO A 303 4.22 -7.22 31.44
C PRO A 303 5.49 -7.83 30.85
N VAL A 304 5.40 -8.21 29.57
CA VAL A 304 6.56 -8.64 28.82
C VAL A 304 7.35 -7.35 28.66
N GLY A 305 8.14 -7.05 29.71
CA GLY A 305 8.91 -5.83 29.78
C GLY A 305 10.18 -6.00 28.99
N LEU A 306 10.52 -4.97 28.24
CA LEU A 306 11.85 -4.84 27.66
C LEU A 306 12.90 -4.90 28.77
N ALA A 307 13.74 -5.93 28.76
CA ALA A 307 14.83 -6.03 29.70
C ALA A 307 15.94 -5.06 29.30
N ALA A 308 16.05 -3.98 30.06
CA ALA A 308 17.14 -3.06 29.90
C ALA A 308 18.40 -3.62 30.62
N LEU A 309 19.56 -3.34 30.03
CA LEU A 309 20.85 -3.67 30.68
C LEU A 309 21.17 -2.58 31.70
N ASP A 310 21.71 -3.02 32.83
CA ASP A 310 22.19 -2.11 33.90
C ASP A 310 23.52 -1.44 33.53
N SER A 311 24.29 -2.04 32.65
CA SER A 311 25.57 -1.54 32.15
C SER A 311 25.66 -1.69 30.62
N PRO A 312 26.45 -0.82 29.96
CA PRO A 312 26.71 -0.97 28.54
C PRO A 312 27.34 -2.32 28.20
N PRO A 313 27.10 -2.88 26.99
CA PRO A 313 27.80 -4.07 26.51
C PRO A 313 29.32 -3.89 26.44
N GLU A 314 30.07 -4.98 26.54
CA GLU A 314 31.56 -4.95 26.50
C GLU A 314 32.10 -4.39 25.17
N SER A 315 31.46 -4.71 24.09
CA SER A 315 31.80 -4.20 22.76
C SER A 315 30.59 -3.49 22.14
N ILE A 316 30.81 -2.27 21.65
CA ILE A 316 29.76 -1.43 21.07
C ILE A 316 30.14 -1.05 19.65
N ARG A 317 29.19 -1.24 18.74
CA ARG A 317 29.22 -0.64 17.41
C ARG A 317 28.16 0.45 17.35
N GLN A 318 28.62 1.70 17.26
CA GLN A 318 27.73 2.85 17.13
C GLN A 318 26.93 2.80 15.83
N GLY A 319 25.70 3.35 15.84
CA GLY A 319 24.94 3.53 14.62
C GLY A 319 25.70 4.43 13.66
N ASP A 320 25.86 4.01 12.40
CA ASP A 320 26.80 4.63 11.47
C ASP A 320 25.99 5.28 10.36
N THR A 321 25.44 5.88 9.90
CA THR A 321 24.83 6.49 8.71
C THR A 321 25.52 6.05 7.38
N SER A 322 26.07 4.82 7.35
CA SER A 322 26.82 4.30 6.21
C SER A 322 26.03 4.33 4.91
N MET A 323 24.74 4.09 4.94
CA MET A 323 23.85 4.14 3.78
C MET A 323 23.86 5.51 3.09
N LEU A 324 23.95 6.61 3.84
CA LEU A 324 23.99 7.96 3.27
C LEU A 324 25.28 8.21 2.51
N TYR A 325 26.41 7.72 3.02
CA TYR A 325 27.71 7.82 2.36
C TYR A 325 27.82 6.90 1.15
N ASP A 326 27.20 5.72 1.22
CA ASP A 326 27.13 4.80 0.09
C ASP A 326 26.32 5.41 -1.06
N LEU A 327 25.21 6.09 -0.79
CA LEU A 327 24.46 6.85 -1.78
C LEU A 327 25.29 8.01 -2.36
N ALA A 328 26.01 8.75 -1.53
CA ALA A 328 26.91 9.80 -1.99
C ALA A 328 28.03 9.23 -2.90
N THR A 329 28.55 8.03 -2.60
CA THR A 329 29.55 7.33 -3.41
C THR A 329 29.01 6.98 -4.80
N ILE A 330 27.79 6.49 -4.89
CA ILE A 330 27.12 6.20 -6.17
C ILE A 330 26.94 7.47 -6.99
N ILE A 331 26.43 8.52 -6.36
CA ILE A 331 26.18 9.80 -7.03
C ILE A 331 27.49 10.45 -7.47
N GLY A 332 28.52 10.41 -6.62
CA GLY A 332 29.86 10.87 -6.99
C GLY A 332 30.43 10.11 -8.19
N THR A 333 30.25 8.79 -8.24
CA THR A 333 30.69 7.97 -9.37
C THR A 333 29.94 8.30 -10.66
N MET A 334 28.64 8.60 -10.57
CA MET A 334 27.84 9.03 -11.71
C MET A 334 28.34 10.35 -12.31
N TYR A 335 28.83 11.29 -11.48
CA TYR A 335 29.46 12.51 -11.98
C TYR A 335 30.81 12.25 -12.66
N GLN A 336 31.51 11.18 -12.25
CA GLN A 336 32.84 10.88 -12.79
C GLN A 336 32.80 10.09 -14.10
N GLN A 337 31.78 9.27 -14.32
CA GLN A 337 31.68 8.41 -15.51
C GLN A 337 30.23 8.12 -15.90
N ASN A 338 30.00 7.88 -17.18
CA ASN A 338 28.70 7.42 -17.66
C ASN A 338 28.47 5.98 -17.22
N ILE A 339 27.34 5.72 -16.58
CA ILE A 339 26.92 4.40 -16.13
C ILE A 339 25.71 3.98 -16.96
N GLU A 340 25.94 3.04 -17.89
CA GLU A 340 24.90 2.45 -18.73
C GLU A 340 24.47 1.12 -18.10
N PRO A 341 23.20 0.95 -17.69
CA PRO A 341 22.74 -0.33 -17.17
C PRO A 341 22.78 -1.42 -18.24
N THR A 342 22.90 -2.66 -17.81
CA THR A 342 22.79 -3.84 -18.67
C THR A 342 21.35 -3.98 -19.21
N GLN A 343 21.12 -4.85 -20.19
CA GLN A 343 19.77 -5.16 -20.70
C GLN A 343 18.82 -5.65 -19.60
N ALA A 344 19.36 -6.29 -18.55
CA ALA A 344 18.59 -6.72 -17.36
C ALA A 344 18.38 -5.59 -16.32
N GLY A 345 18.76 -4.35 -16.64
CA GLY A 345 18.62 -3.20 -15.73
C GLY A 345 19.63 -3.16 -14.58
N LYS A 346 20.62 -4.06 -14.56
CA LYS A 346 21.64 -4.13 -13.51
C LYS A 346 22.85 -3.24 -13.82
N VAL A 347 23.56 -2.84 -12.78
CA VAL A 347 24.83 -2.13 -12.90
C VAL A 347 25.89 -3.07 -13.54
N PRO A 348 26.67 -2.63 -14.53
CA PRO A 348 27.71 -3.46 -15.13
C PRO A 348 28.73 -3.94 -14.09
N LYS A 349 29.10 -5.23 -14.14
CA LYS A 349 30.07 -5.83 -13.20
C LYS A 349 31.36 -5.06 -13.02
N ARG A 350 31.91 -4.47 -14.13
CA ARG A 350 33.12 -3.65 -14.07
C ARG A 350 32.93 -2.45 -13.14
N ILE A 351 31.76 -1.82 -13.15
CA ILE A 351 31.45 -0.66 -12.31
C ILE A 351 31.17 -1.12 -10.88
N ALA A 352 30.42 -2.21 -10.71
CA ALA A 352 30.15 -2.79 -9.41
C ALA A 352 31.45 -3.18 -8.67
N ASN A 353 32.37 -3.89 -9.33
CA ASN A 353 33.67 -4.27 -8.76
C ASN A 353 34.54 -3.06 -8.35
N ARG A 354 34.37 -1.93 -9.03
CA ARG A 354 35.08 -0.69 -8.68
C ARG A 354 34.44 0.03 -7.51
N LEU A 355 33.12 0.02 -7.44
CA LEU A 355 32.35 0.65 -6.35
C LEU A 355 32.46 -0.11 -5.04
N GLN A 356 32.47 -1.43 -5.08
CA GLN A 356 32.47 -2.29 -3.89
C GLN A 356 33.51 -1.89 -2.84
N PRO A 357 34.79 -1.66 -3.15
CA PRO A 357 35.78 -1.26 -2.15
C PRO A 357 35.63 0.19 -1.66
N MET A 358 34.81 1.00 -2.33
CA MET A 358 34.54 2.40 -1.93
C MET A 358 33.36 2.52 -0.98
N LEU A 359 32.52 1.48 -0.88
CA LEU A 359 31.39 1.45 0.05
C LEU A 359 31.88 1.28 1.48
N GLN A 360 31.06 1.72 2.43
CA GLN A 360 31.35 1.59 3.84
C GLN A 360 31.42 0.12 4.28
N GLU A 361 32.33 -0.18 5.20
CA GLU A 361 32.41 -1.53 5.79
C GLU A 361 31.19 -1.79 6.68
N LYS A 362 30.43 -2.84 6.34
CA LYS A 362 29.19 -3.19 7.03
C LYS A 362 29.39 -4.33 8.01
N PRO A 363 28.61 -4.40 9.12
CA PRO A 363 28.66 -5.55 10.01
C PRO A 363 28.23 -6.81 9.24
N ARG A 364 29.02 -7.86 9.31
CA ARG A 364 28.63 -9.17 8.79
C ARG A 364 27.77 -9.85 9.85
N VAL A 365 26.48 -9.83 9.64
CA VAL A 365 25.53 -10.58 10.46
C VAL A 365 25.35 -11.97 9.84
N GLN A 366 25.07 -12.98 10.66
CA GLN A 366 24.86 -14.36 10.19
C GLN A 366 23.67 -14.47 9.24
N VAL A 367 22.79 -13.51 9.29
CA VAL A 367 21.57 -13.43 8.49
C VAL A 367 21.84 -12.56 7.27
N TYR A 368 22.20 -13.17 6.15
CA TYR A 368 21.92 -12.72 4.79
C TYR A 368 22.58 -11.44 4.28
N TYR A 369 23.88 -11.43 4.13
CA TYR A 369 24.56 -10.44 3.34
C TYR A 369 24.90 -11.02 1.92
N ASN A 370 24.29 -10.49 0.89
CA ASN A 370 24.67 -10.77 -0.49
C ASN A 370 25.37 -9.53 -1.08
N GLU A 371 26.69 -9.55 -1.10
CA GLU A 371 27.53 -8.45 -1.59
C GLU A 371 27.19 -8.05 -3.03
N ASP A 372 26.82 -9.00 -3.88
CA ASP A 372 26.49 -8.76 -5.29
C ASP A 372 25.21 -7.93 -5.51
N LEU A 373 24.30 -7.92 -4.54
CA LEU A 373 23.03 -7.20 -4.66
C LEU A 373 23.06 -5.78 -4.06
N THR A 374 24.04 -5.45 -3.25
CA THR A 374 24.09 -4.17 -2.53
C THR A 374 24.15 -2.98 -3.49
N ILE A 375 24.96 -3.03 -4.54
CA ILE A 375 25.12 -1.93 -5.49
C ILE A 375 23.85 -1.74 -6.32
N ASP A 376 23.26 -2.82 -6.83
CA ASP A 376 22.01 -2.75 -7.58
C ASP A 376 20.88 -2.19 -6.71
N MET A 377 20.84 -2.58 -5.43
CA MET A 377 19.87 -2.06 -4.45
C MET A 377 20.06 -0.55 -4.21
N LEU A 378 21.29 -0.10 -4.02
CA LEU A 378 21.59 1.33 -3.82
C LEU A 378 21.20 2.18 -5.04
N PHE A 379 21.46 1.70 -6.27
CA PHE A 379 20.99 2.38 -7.49
C PHE A 379 19.46 2.39 -7.59
N HIS A 380 18.82 1.29 -7.17
CA HIS A 380 17.36 1.23 -7.12
C HIS A 380 16.79 2.26 -6.12
N ILE A 381 17.33 2.30 -4.91
CA ILE A 381 16.95 3.29 -3.88
C ILE A 381 17.14 4.72 -4.41
N ALA A 382 18.31 5.02 -4.97
CA ALA A 382 18.62 6.34 -5.51
C ALA A 382 17.65 6.75 -6.64
N LYS A 383 17.22 5.79 -7.47
CA LYS A 383 16.26 6.02 -8.55
C LYS A 383 14.85 6.28 -8.00
N GLU A 384 14.37 5.44 -7.09
CA GLU A 384 13.03 5.58 -6.51
C GLU A 384 12.89 6.85 -5.66
N LEU A 385 13.95 7.26 -4.96
CA LEU A 385 14.02 8.54 -4.28
C LEU A 385 14.17 9.74 -5.23
N GLY A 386 14.28 9.51 -6.53
CA GLY A 386 14.43 10.58 -7.51
C GLY A 386 15.80 11.29 -7.49
N LEU A 387 16.80 10.68 -6.85
CA LEU A 387 18.19 11.22 -6.82
C LEU A 387 18.91 10.96 -8.13
N VAL A 388 18.59 9.86 -8.79
CA VAL A 388 19.06 9.52 -10.13
C VAL A 388 17.88 9.16 -11.04
N LYS A 389 18.05 9.35 -12.33
CA LYS A 389 17.09 8.94 -13.37
C LYS A 389 17.82 8.24 -14.49
N LEU A 390 17.10 7.42 -15.25
CA LEU A 390 17.62 6.91 -16.53
C LEU A 390 17.27 7.90 -17.64
N SER A 391 18.29 8.27 -18.43
CA SER A 391 18.06 9.04 -19.65
C SER A 391 17.16 8.25 -20.60
N ARG A 392 16.36 8.97 -21.40
CA ARG A 392 15.57 8.32 -22.46
C ARG A 392 16.51 7.84 -23.56
N SER A 393 16.26 6.63 -24.09
CA SER A 393 16.91 6.19 -25.32
C SER A 393 16.55 7.17 -26.43
N SER A 394 17.56 7.80 -27.04
CA SER A 394 17.37 8.66 -28.21
C SER A 394 17.10 7.81 -29.45
N ALA A 395 16.38 8.36 -30.43
CA ALA A 395 16.19 7.76 -31.75
C ALA A 395 17.52 7.50 -32.47
N ASP A 396 18.60 8.16 -32.06
CA ASP A 396 19.95 8.04 -32.60
C ASP A 396 20.80 6.88 -32.04
N GLY A 397 20.16 5.92 -31.34
CA GLY A 397 20.83 4.72 -30.82
C GLY A 397 21.67 4.94 -29.56
N VAL A 398 21.53 6.09 -28.89
CA VAL A 398 22.22 6.35 -27.62
C VAL A 398 21.60 5.49 -26.54
N LYS A 399 22.41 4.67 -25.87
CA LYS A 399 21.95 3.82 -24.77
C LYS A 399 21.52 4.64 -23.56
N PRO A 400 20.48 4.19 -22.80
CA PRO A 400 20.10 4.84 -21.56
C PRO A 400 21.26 4.81 -20.56
N ARG A 401 21.45 5.90 -19.84
CA ARG A 401 22.47 6.05 -18.79
C ARG A 401 21.86 6.67 -17.54
N TYR A 402 22.48 6.46 -16.41
CA TYR A 402 22.11 7.13 -15.19
C TYR A 402 22.52 8.61 -15.24
N GLU A 403 21.60 9.49 -14.89
CA GLU A 403 21.77 10.95 -14.84
C GLU A 403 21.19 11.48 -13.53
N GLN A 404 21.54 12.74 -13.22
CA GLN A 404 20.99 13.46 -12.08
C GLN A 404 19.46 13.42 -12.09
N GLY A 405 18.87 13.01 -10.98
CA GLY A 405 17.43 13.00 -10.79
C GLY A 405 16.88 14.36 -10.34
N PRO A 406 15.56 14.55 -10.42
CA PRO A 406 14.93 15.85 -10.14
C PRO A 406 15.00 16.26 -8.65
N LEU A 407 15.16 15.32 -7.72
CA LEU A 407 15.18 15.59 -6.29
C LEU A 407 16.59 15.64 -5.69
N LEU A 408 17.63 15.42 -6.48
CA LEU A 408 19.02 15.39 -5.97
C LEU A 408 19.45 16.72 -5.37
N GLU A 409 19.07 17.83 -5.96
CA GLU A 409 19.43 19.15 -5.41
C GLU A 409 18.78 19.40 -4.05
N GLN A 410 17.49 19.12 -3.91
CA GLN A 410 16.78 19.21 -2.63
C GLN A 410 17.39 18.26 -1.60
N TRP A 411 17.65 17.02 -1.98
CA TRP A 411 18.30 16.02 -1.14
C TRP A 411 19.66 16.47 -0.64
N SER A 412 20.50 17.03 -1.54
CA SER A 412 21.85 17.48 -1.22
C SER A 412 21.91 18.58 -0.15
N GLN A 413 20.83 19.34 0.01
CA GLN A 413 20.72 20.40 1.01
C GLN A 413 20.15 19.91 2.36
N MET A 414 19.62 18.67 2.39
CA MET A 414 19.14 18.08 3.61
C MET A 414 20.29 17.66 4.50
N GLY A 415 20.19 17.88 5.80
CA GLY A 415 21.09 17.30 6.79
C GLY A 415 20.81 15.80 7.01
N VAL A 416 21.64 15.17 7.82
CA VAL A 416 21.58 13.73 8.14
C VAL A 416 20.15 13.32 8.59
N VAL A 417 19.51 14.10 9.46
CA VAL A 417 18.15 13.81 9.97
C VAL A 417 17.13 13.71 8.84
N GLY A 418 17.13 14.69 7.92
CA GLY A 418 16.17 14.71 6.79
C GLY A 418 16.41 13.57 5.80
N GLN A 419 17.68 13.31 5.47
CA GLN A 419 18.04 12.22 4.56
C GLN A 419 17.71 10.85 5.18
N THR A 420 18.00 10.64 6.45
CA THR A 420 17.67 9.40 7.18
C THR A 420 16.15 9.21 7.27
N HIS A 421 15.40 10.29 7.51
CA HIS A 421 13.93 10.21 7.54
C HIS A 421 13.36 9.75 6.19
N ASP A 422 13.80 10.36 5.07
CA ASP A 422 13.30 9.99 3.75
C ASP A 422 13.69 8.54 3.37
N LEU A 423 14.88 8.06 3.78
CA LEU A 423 15.27 6.66 3.61
C LEU A 423 14.44 5.71 4.47
N LEU A 424 14.14 6.09 5.71
CA LEU A 424 13.29 5.29 6.60
C LEU A 424 11.86 5.17 6.05
N GLU A 425 11.31 6.27 5.57
CA GLU A 425 10.00 6.29 4.91
C GLU A 425 9.99 5.44 3.63
N PHE A 426 11.06 5.50 2.85
CA PHE A 426 11.20 4.65 1.68
C PHE A 426 11.31 3.17 2.06
N TRP A 427 12.13 2.83 3.05
CA TRP A 427 12.25 1.47 3.57
C TRP A 427 10.91 0.90 4.00
N LEU A 428 10.11 1.66 4.75
CA LEU A 428 8.79 1.22 5.20
C LEU A 428 7.84 0.83 4.08
N LYS A 429 8.00 1.42 2.90
CA LYS A 429 7.09 1.26 1.74
C LYS A 429 7.68 0.40 0.62
N SER A 430 8.98 0.14 0.64
CA SER A 430 9.67 -0.56 -0.45
C SER A 430 9.53 -2.08 -0.35
N LEU A 431 9.05 -2.71 -1.42
CA LEU A 431 9.06 -4.16 -1.60
C LEU A 431 10.43 -4.70 -2.07
N HIS A 432 11.28 -3.81 -2.60
CA HIS A 432 12.56 -4.16 -3.20
C HIS A 432 13.75 -3.97 -2.26
N TRP A 433 13.52 -3.43 -1.07
CA TRP A 433 14.56 -3.34 -0.05
C TRP A 433 14.76 -4.70 0.60
N ALA A 434 15.94 -5.26 0.42
CA ALA A 434 16.27 -6.58 0.97
C ALA A 434 16.76 -6.45 2.42
N ASP A 435 15.86 -6.55 3.39
CA ASP A 435 16.24 -6.68 4.80
C ASP A 435 16.89 -8.04 5.08
N VAL A 436 16.57 -8.99 4.23
CA VAL A 436 16.97 -10.39 4.35
C VAL A 436 17.39 -10.87 2.97
N ALA A 437 18.67 -10.75 2.64
CA ALA A 437 19.21 -11.34 1.43
C ALA A 437 19.42 -12.84 1.64
N GLY A 438 18.75 -13.65 0.83
CA GLY A 438 18.99 -15.09 0.80
C GLY A 438 18.40 -15.86 1.99
N ALA A 439 17.39 -15.31 2.69
CA ALA A 439 16.53 -16.20 3.43
C ALA A 439 16.17 -17.34 2.52
N ASN A 440 16.47 -18.57 2.91
CA ASN A 440 15.91 -19.76 2.31
C ASN A 440 14.39 -19.76 2.52
N PHE A 441 13.74 -18.66 2.15
CA PHE A 441 12.35 -18.61 1.81
C PHE A 441 12.28 -19.37 0.49
N ASP A 442 12.39 -20.68 0.62
CA ASP A 442 12.01 -21.56 -0.43
C ASP A 442 10.60 -21.12 -0.85
N GLY A 443 10.52 -20.36 -1.94
CA GLY A 443 9.26 -19.88 -2.49
C GLY A 443 8.28 -21.02 -2.84
N SER A 444 8.71 -22.27 -2.69
CA SER A 444 7.90 -23.48 -2.80
C SER A 444 6.94 -23.66 -1.63
N SER A 445 7.14 -23.00 -0.49
CA SER A 445 6.32 -23.23 0.72
C SER A 445 5.06 -22.36 0.82
N GLY A 446 4.76 -21.51 -0.16
CA GLY A 446 3.49 -20.77 -0.21
C GLY A 446 3.27 -19.74 0.94
N TYR A 447 4.33 -19.36 1.64
CA TYR A 447 4.23 -18.41 2.76
C TYR A 447 4.26 -16.99 2.26
N TYR A 448 3.16 -16.28 2.43
CA TYR A 448 3.10 -14.86 2.17
C TYR A 448 3.67 -14.09 3.37
N LEU A 449 4.80 -13.43 3.16
CA LEU A 449 5.43 -12.54 4.14
C LEU A 449 5.08 -11.10 3.81
N ASP A 450 4.39 -10.41 4.72
CA ASP A 450 4.18 -8.96 4.63
C ASP A 450 5.31 -8.22 5.35
N ILE A 451 6.40 -8.01 4.62
CA ILE A 451 7.59 -7.35 5.17
C ILE A 451 7.29 -5.91 5.61
N MET A 452 6.36 -5.22 4.95
CA MET A 452 6.00 -3.84 5.31
C MET A 452 5.23 -3.79 6.63
N ALA A 453 4.35 -4.76 6.89
CA ALA A 453 3.69 -4.90 8.18
C ALA A 453 4.71 -5.18 9.30
N GLY A 454 5.64 -6.10 9.06
CA GLY A 454 6.73 -6.40 9.99
C GLY A 454 7.60 -5.19 10.32
N ARG A 455 8.02 -4.41 9.31
CA ARG A 455 8.79 -3.17 9.51
C ARG A 455 8.07 -2.17 10.39
N LYS A 456 6.76 -1.97 10.16
CA LYS A 456 5.93 -1.09 10.99
C LYS A 456 5.86 -1.59 12.44
N ALA A 457 5.69 -2.89 12.63
CA ALA A 457 5.66 -3.49 13.96
C ALA A 457 7.01 -3.33 14.69
N VAL A 458 8.14 -3.51 13.99
CA VAL A 458 9.48 -3.27 14.55
C VAL A 458 9.64 -1.82 14.97
N LEU A 459 9.27 -0.85 14.13
CA LEU A 459 9.36 0.57 14.49
C LEU A 459 8.42 0.94 15.64
N ALA A 460 7.21 0.40 15.68
CA ALA A 460 6.28 0.60 16.79
C ALA A 460 6.83 0.05 18.10
N HIS A 461 7.53 -1.08 18.05
CA HIS A 461 8.23 -1.62 19.21
C HIS A 461 9.40 -0.72 19.65
N LEU A 462 10.22 -0.26 18.71
CA LEU A 462 11.34 0.64 18.99
C LEU A 462 10.89 1.99 19.58
N SER A 463 9.74 2.52 19.18
CA SER A 463 9.20 3.76 19.74
C SER A 463 8.84 3.66 21.23
N ASN A 464 8.72 2.45 21.77
CA ASN A 464 8.54 2.21 23.21
C ASN A 464 9.89 2.11 23.99
N CYS A 465 11.00 2.10 23.27
CA CYS A 465 12.34 2.08 23.88
C CYS A 465 12.79 3.50 24.26
N THR A 466 13.43 3.65 25.41
CA THR A 466 14.02 4.91 25.83
C THR A 466 15.36 5.13 25.11
N PRO A 467 15.57 6.23 24.39
CA PRO A 467 16.84 6.54 23.76
C PRO A 467 18.01 6.55 24.75
N GLY A 468 19.19 6.13 24.32
CA GLY A 468 20.38 6.03 25.13
C GLY A 468 20.40 4.87 26.12
N ARG A 469 19.35 4.04 26.17
CA ARG A 469 19.27 2.86 27.04
C ARG A 469 19.48 1.58 26.24
N TRP A 470 20.29 0.66 26.76
CA TRP A 470 20.55 -0.63 26.16
C TRP A 470 19.46 -1.65 26.50
N TYR A 471 19.00 -2.40 25.51
CA TYR A 471 18.01 -3.48 25.64
C TYR A 471 18.57 -4.76 25.04
N THR A 472 18.26 -5.90 25.66
CA THR A 472 18.64 -7.19 25.07
C THR A 472 17.75 -7.50 23.85
N ILE A 473 18.36 -8.07 22.81
CA ILE A 473 17.62 -8.52 21.61
C ILE A 473 16.63 -9.62 21.99
N ASP A 474 17.06 -10.55 22.85
CA ASP A 474 16.21 -11.67 23.29
C ASP A 474 14.92 -11.20 23.96
N SER A 475 14.99 -10.25 24.91
CA SER A 475 13.79 -9.70 25.55
C SER A 475 12.88 -8.97 24.57
N SER A 476 13.46 -8.27 23.57
CA SER A 476 12.70 -7.61 22.52
C SER A 476 11.97 -8.60 21.64
N LEU A 477 12.63 -9.68 21.21
CA LEU A 477 12.00 -10.74 20.42
C LEU A 477 10.87 -11.43 21.19
N HIS A 478 11.08 -11.71 22.48
CA HIS A 478 10.03 -12.27 23.36
C HIS A 478 8.83 -11.34 23.47
N THR A 479 9.08 -10.04 23.68
CA THR A 479 8.04 -9.02 23.78
C THR A 479 7.25 -8.90 22.47
N MET A 480 7.95 -8.81 21.34
CA MET A 480 7.31 -8.69 20.03
C MET A 480 6.49 -9.92 19.68
N LYS A 481 7.02 -11.14 19.94
CA LYS A 481 6.28 -12.39 19.75
C LYS A 481 5.03 -12.47 20.62
N ALA A 482 5.13 -12.04 21.89
CA ALA A 482 4.00 -12.07 22.80
C ALA A 482 2.92 -11.04 22.44
N GLN A 483 3.30 -9.87 21.92
CA GLN A 483 2.37 -8.84 21.46
C GLN A 483 1.67 -9.21 20.17
N ASP A 484 2.41 -9.64 19.17
CA ASP A 484 1.88 -10.06 17.87
C ASP A 484 2.78 -11.11 17.20
N PRO A 485 2.50 -12.39 17.40
CA PRO A 485 3.28 -13.46 16.77
C PRO A 485 3.10 -13.52 15.24
N TYR A 486 2.13 -12.79 14.69
CA TYR A 486 1.79 -12.74 13.27
C TYR A 486 2.15 -11.43 12.58
N MET A 487 2.97 -10.59 13.19
CA MET A 487 3.32 -9.26 12.69
C MET A 487 3.80 -9.22 11.23
N PHE A 488 4.45 -10.29 10.76
CA PHE A 488 4.86 -10.44 9.36
C PHE A 488 3.78 -11.08 8.47
N ARG A 489 2.64 -11.47 9.03
CA ARG A 489 1.58 -12.21 8.33
C ARG A 489 0.17 -11.74 8.71
N PRO A 490 -0.09 -10.41 8.73
CA PRO A 490 -1.38 -9.88 9.19
C PRO A 490 -2.56 -10.33 8.31
N ARG A 491 -2.28 -10.80 7.09
CA ARG A 491 -3.29 -11.29 6.13
C ARG A 491 -3.42 -12.80 6.09
N GLN A 492 -3.06 -13.49 7.16
CA GLN A 492 -3.26 -14.96 7.17
C GLN A 492 -4.73 -15.35 7.02
N ALA A 493 -5.66 -14.49 7.43
CA ALA A 493 -7.08 -14.68 7.15
C ALA A 493 -7.39 -14.81 5.65
N ASP A 494 -6.63 -14.14 4.78
CA ASP A 494 -6.82 -14.20 3.34
C ASP A 494 -6.26 -15.48 2.70
N MET A 495 -5.36 -16.19 3.38
CA MET A 495 -4.70 -17.39 2.86
C MET A 495 -5.41 -18.70 3.21
N GLY A 496 -6.41 -18.64 4.07
CA GLY A 496 -7.23 -19.76 4.46
C GLY A 496 -6.56 -20.78 5.37
N LEU A 497 -7.35 -21.80 5.72
CA LEU A 497 -6.93 -22.87 6.62
C LEU A 497 -5.71 -23.67 6.14
N SER A 498 -5.48 -23.78 4.84
CA SER A 498 -4.28 -24.42 4.29
C SER A 498 -3.01 -23.64 4.59
N GLY A 499 -3.09 -22.30 4.50
CA GLY A 499 -2.00 -21.40 4.92
C GLY A 499 -1.76 -21.44 6.42
N TYR A 500 -2.81 -21.57 7.23
CA TYR A 500 -2.73 -21.65 8.68
C TYR A 500 -1.94 -22.87 9.19
N ARG A 501 -2.13 -24.07 8.62
CA ARG A 501 -1.34 -25.24 8.97
C ARG A 501 0.15 -25.02 8.77
N SER A 502 0.48 -24.38 7.70
CA SER A 502 1.85 -24.02 7.36
C SER A 502 2.39 -22.95 8.32
N ALA A 503 1.58 -21.94 8.62
CA ALA A 503 1.95 -20.87 9.55
C ALA A 503 2.18 -21.38 10.97
N ARG A 504 1.40 -22.35 11.44
CA ARG A 504 1.61 -22.95 12.77
C ARG A 504 2.95 -23.66 12.89
N THR A 505 3.42 -24.33 11.84
CA THR A 505 4.77 -24.89 11.80
C THR A 505 5.83 -23.79 11.91
N MET A 506 5.56 -22.60 11.35
CA MET A 506 6.45 -21.45 11.47
C MET A 506 6.42 -20.81 12.85
N LEU A 507 5.28 -20.74 13.52
CA LEU A 507 5.21 -20.23 14.91
C LEU A 507 6.05 -21.07 15.87
N THR A 508 6.17 -22.36 15.61
CA THR A 508 7.07 -23.26 16.36
C THR A 508 8.54 -22.85 16.15
N ASN A 509 8.88 -22.31 14.98
CA ASN A 509 10.23 -21.85 14.63
C ASN A 509 10.33 -20.32 14.56
N TRP A 510 9.44 -19.58 15.23
CA TRP A 510 9.32 -18.12 15.11
C TRP A 510 10.66 -17.40 15.32
N TYR A 511 11.44 -17.76 16.34
CA TYR A 511 12.74 -17.15 16.61
C TYR A 511 13.74 -17.38 15.48
N LYS A 512 13.70 -18.54 14.82
CA LYS A 512 14.59 -18.89 13.71
C LYS A 512 14.13 -18.31 12.37
N CYS A 513 12.88 -17.86 12.27
CA CYS A 513 12.31 -17.27 11.07
C CYS A 513 12.13 -15.77 11.26
N ASP A 514 11.07 -15.36 11.94
CA ASP A 514 10.72 -13.96 12.14
C ASP A 514 11.72 -13.24 13.04
N GLY A 515 12.22 -13.90 14.09
CA GLY A 515 13.27 -13.38 14.96
C GLY A 515 14.54 -13.05 14.20
N GLU A 516 14.98 -13.90 13.28
CA GLU A 516 16.16 -13.62 12.45
C GLU A 516 15.93 -12.45 11.48
N ILE A 517 14.71 -12.29 10.94
CA ILE A 517 14.36 -11.12 10.13
C ILE A 517 14.47 -9.84 10.96
N ILE A 518 13.96 -9.84 12.19
CA ILE A 518 14.04 -8.69 13.10
C ILE A 518 15.51 -8.37 13.43
N ILE A 519 16.31 -9.38 13.77
CA ILE A 519 17.75 -9.20 13.99
C ILE A 519 18.43 -8.60 12.74
N GLY A 520 18.07 -9.09 11.56
CA GLY A 520 18.55 -8.54 10.29
C GLY A 520 18.19 -7.07 10.12
N MET A 521 16.92 -6.68 10.37
CA MET A 521 16.48 -5.29 10.32
C MET A 521 17.25 -4.40 11.29
N LEU A 522 17.45 -4.86 12.53
CA LEU A 522 18.18 -4.11 13.55
C LEU A 522 19.67 -3.96 13.20
N SER A 523 20.30 -5.06 12.81
CA SER A 523 21.75 -5.11 12.64
C SER A 523 22.25 -4.67 11.26
N SER A 524 21.39 -4.59 10.27
CA SER A 524 21.71 -4.02 8.94
C SER A 524 21.01 -2.68 8.74
N THR A 525 19.80 -2.67 8.24
CA THR A 525 19.11 -1.46 7.79
C THR A 525 19.05 -0.35 8.84
N LEU A 526 18.55 -0.66 10.05
CA LEU A 526 18.38 0.36 11.09
C LEU A 526 19.73 0.82 11.67
N HIS A 527 20.71 -0.08 11.72
CA HIS A 527 22.08 0.28 12.09
C HIS A 527 22.76 1.16 11.03
N GLU A 528 22.67 0.80 9.75
CA GLU A 528 23.25 1.55 8.62
C GLU A 528 22.57 2.91 8.39
N LEU A 529 21.34 3.06 8.87
CA LEU A 529 20.64 4.37 8.93
C LEU A 529 20.98 5.17 10.19
N GLY A 530 21.80 4.62 11.10
CA GLY A 530 22.17 5.28 12.33
C GLY A 530 21.07 5.32 13.40
N ILE A 531 19.99 4.54 13.24
CA ILE A 531 18.85 4.51 14.16
C ILE A 531 19.20 3.72 15.44
N VAL A 532 19.95 2.60 15.29
CA VAL A 532 20.35 1.76 16.41
C VAL A 532 21.85 1.59 16.49
N ALA A 533 22.39 1.58 17.71
CA ALA A 533 23.71 1.07 18.04
C ALA A 533 23.59 -0.41 18.46
N LEU A 534 24.62 -1.20 18.16
CA LEU A 534 24.66 -2.63 18.43
C LEU A 534 25.65 -2.94 19.55
N GLY A 535 25.26 -3.84 20.45
CA GLY A 535 26.08 -4.28 21.60
C GLY A 535 26.37 -5.78 21.54
N TYR A 536 27.59 -6.14 21.93
CA TYR A 536 28.08 -7.51 21.97
C TYR A 536 28.67 -7.80 23.36
N GLN A 537 28.36 -8.95 23.94
CA GLN A 537 28.85 -9.35 25.26
C GLN A 537 30.26 -10.00 25.22
N GLN A 538 30.69 -10.44 24.04
CA GLN A 538 32.01 -11.00 23.85
C GLN A 538 33.05 -9.91 23.59
N SER A 539 34.19 -9.97 24.31
CA SER A 539 35.28 -8.99 24.25
C SER A 539 36.01 -8.92 22.90
N SER A 540 35.72 -9.78 21.96
CA SER A 540 36.25 -9.74 20.61
C SER A 540 35.19 -9.28 19.61
N LEU A 541 35.42 -8.15 18.98
CA LEU A 541 34.72 -7.81 17.74
C LEU A 541 34.84 -9.02 16.80
N PRO A 542 33.76 -9.33 16.04
CA PRO A 542 33.79 -10.51 15.18
C PRO A 542 35.04 -10.49 14.28
N GLU A 543 35.78 -11.60 14.29
CA GLU A 543 36.81 -11.84 13.27
C GLU A 543 36.19 -11.58 11.90
N LYS A 544 36.95 -10.93 10.99
CA LYS A 544 36.48 -10.46 9.69
C LYS A 544 35.62 -11.43 8.87
N ASN A 545 35.59 -12.72 9.24
CA ASN A 545 34.92 -13.79 8.49
C ASN A 545 33.84 -14.56 9.24
N LYS A 546 33.55 -14.26 10.52
CA LYS A 546 32.47 -14.91 11.26
C LYS A 546 31.35 -13.92 11.55
N PRO A 547 30.15 -14.13 11.00
CA PRO A 547 29.01 -13.32 11.37
C PRO A 547 28.65 -13.60 12.84
N ILE A 548 28.52 -12.56 13.65
CA ILE A 548 28.05 -12.64 15.03
C ILE A 548 26.82 -11.76 15.16
N ASN A 549 25.74 -12.34 15.66
CA ASN A 549 24.55 -11.55 15.98
C ASN A 549 24.82 -10.67 17.20
N PRO A 550 24.33 -9.44 17.24
CA PRO A 550 24.39 -8.61 18.42
C PRO A 550 23.53 -9.20 19.54
N ASP A 551 23.93 -8.99 20.79
CA ASP A 551 23.19 -9.42 22.00
C ASP A 551 22.23 -8.31 22.46
N ALA A 552 22.56 -7.04 22.16
CA ALA A 552 21.82 -5.88 22.60
C ALA A 552 21.77 -4.78 21.54
N PHE A 553 20.83 -3.88 21.69
CA PHE A 553 20.72 -2.67 20.89
C PHE A 553 20.35 -1.47 21.76
N MET A 554 20.61 -0.28 21.25
CA MET A 554 20.25 1.00 21.85
C MET A 554 19.79 1.97 20.77
N LEU A 555 18.73 2.73 21.04
CA LEU A 555 18.33 3.83 20.15
C LEU A 555 19.32 4.98 20.27
N THR A 556 19.77 5.50 19.13
CA THR A 556 20.69 6.64 19.06
C THR A 556 19.95 7.98 19.22
N ASP A 557 20.70 9.07 19.38
CA ASP A 557 20.12 10.43 19.37
C ASP A 557 19.49 10.76 18.01
N LEU A 558 20.06 10.23 16.93
CA LEU A 558 19.48 10.39 15.58
C LEU A 558 18.11 9.73 15.48
N ALA A 559 17.92 8.56 16.10
CA ALA A 559 16.61 7.91 16.16
C ALA A 559 15.56 8.82 16.79
N THR A 560 15.91 9.50 17.88
CA THR A 560 15.01 10.44 18.54
C THR A 560 14.61 11.58 17.61
N ALA A 561 15.57 12.16 16.89
CA ALA A 561 15.31 13.23 15.94
C ALA A 561 14.45 12.77 14.74
N VAL A 562 14.64 11.55 14.27
CA VAL A 562 13.93 11.00 13.09
C VAL A 562 12.54 10.49 13.45
N LEU A 563 12.38 9.76 14.56
CA LEU A 563 11.12 9.10 14.94
C LEU A 563 10.13 10.06 15.63
N SER A 564 10.61 11.11 16.32
CA SER A 564 9.74 12.07 17.02
C SER A 564 9.08 13.10 16.10
N THR A 565 9.56 13.28 14.89
CA THR A 565 9.01 14.22 13.90
C THR A 565 7.94 13.53 13.06
N GLY A 566 6.70 13.53 13.52
CA GLY A 566 5.53 13.19 12.70
C GLY A 566 5.28 14.17 11.54
N ALA A 567 6.12 15.19 11.38
CA ALA A 567 6.17 16.13 10.26
C ALA A 567 7.57 16.05 9.65
N LYS A 568 7.64 16.09 8.33
CA LYS A 568 8.90 16.20 7.58
C LYS A 568 9.76 17.27 8.23
N PRO A 569 10.98 16.96 8.74
CA PRO A 569 11.81 17.96 9.36
C PRO A 569 12.06 19.08 8.33
N SER A 570 11.55 20.25 8.62
CA SER A 570 11.88 21.44 7.82
C SER A 570 13.39 21.60 7.86
N PRO A 571 14.04 21.93 6.73
CA PRO A 571 15.44 22.30 6.78
C PRO A 571 15.61 23.36 7.87
N PRO A 572 16.63 23.27 8.74
CA PRO A 572 16.82 24.21 9.80
C PRO A 572 16.80 25.62 9.19
N ALA A 573 15.84 26.44 9.60
CA ALA A 573 15.76 27.82 9.15
C ALA A 573 17.07 28.49 9.54
N GLY A 574 17.91 28.71 8.52
CA GLY A 574 19.08 29.53 8.49
C GLY A 574 19.71 29.89 9.84
N THR A 575 20.52 28.98 10.35
CA THR A 575 21.75 29.41 11.01
C THR A 575 22.84 29.27 9.95
N PRO A 576 23.49 30.33 9.55
CA PRO A 576 24.83 30.22 8.98
C PRO A 576 25.71 29.77 10.15
N ALA A 577 25.65 28.48 10.47
CA ALA A 577 26.71 27.92 11.25
C ALA A 577 27.94 28.13 10.39
N ASP A 578 28.92 28.76 10.96
CA ASP A 578 30.27 28.92 10.43
C ASP A 578 30.93 27.52 10.35
N ASN A 579 30.24 26.56 9.78
CA ASN A 579 30.61 25.16 9.58
C ASN A 579 31.50 25.07 8.34
N ARG A 580 32.67 25.67 8.45
CA ARG A 580 33.77 25.45 7.54
C ARG A 580 34.42 24.12 7.90
N THR A 581 33.93 23.06 7.26
CA THR A 581 34.35 21.67 7.55
C THR A 581 35.39 21.18 6.56
N LEU A 582 35.59 21.91 5.46
CA LEU A 582 36.45 21.53 4.36
C LEU A 582 37.90 22.01 4.61
N ILE A 583 38.88 21.15 4.30
CA ILE A 583 40.28 21.51 4.19
C ILE A 583 40.72 21.26 2.72
N VAL A 584 41.14 22.33 2.06
CA VAL A 584 41.77 22.25 0.73
C VAL A 584 43.28 22.17 0.88
N GLN A 585 43.89 21.10 0.38
CA GLN A 585 45.33 20.90 0.46
C GLN A 585 46.04 21.37 -0.83
N PRO A 586 47.33 21.76 -0.76
CA PRO A 586 48.09 22.18 -1.92
C PRO A 586 48.27 21.09 -3.00
N ASN A 587 48.13 19.79 -2.63
CA ASN A 587 48.20 18.65 -3.55
C ASN A 587 46.87 18.34 -4.22
N PHE A 588 45.88 19.26 -4.15
CA PHE A 588 44.52 19.13 -4.70
C PHE A 588 43.60 18.12 -3.98
N GLU A 589 44.02 17.58 -2.84
CA GLU A 589 43.13 16.82 -1.98
C GLU A 589 42.20 17.73 -1.18
N LEU A 590 40.96 17.28 -1.03
CA LEU A 590 39.91 17.90 -0.24
C LEU A 590 39.55 16.94 0.87
N LEU A 591 39.62 17.42 2.12
CA LEU A 591 39.29 16.61 3.29
C LEU A 591 38.13 17.25 4.02
N LEU A 592 37.07 16.45 4.23
CA LEU A 592 35.97 16.75 5.14
C LEU A 592 36.22 15.98 6.43
N LEU A 593 36.62 16.68 7.49
CA LEU A 593 37.00 16.07 8.79
C LEU A 593 35.79 15.76 9.69
N GLN A 594 34.62 16.24 9.32
CA GLN A 594 33.39 16.06 10.07
C GLN A 594 32.27 15.59 9.15
N PRO A 595 31.26 14.87 9.66
CA PRO A 595 30.06 14.50 8.90
C PRO A 595 29.29 15.72 8.41
N ASP A 596 29.49 16.11 7.16
CA ASP A 596 28.81 17.22 6.51
C ASP A 596 28.35 16.82 5.10
N LEU A 597 27.21 16.16 5.04
CA LEU A 597 26.62 15.68 3.79
C LEU A 597 26.31 16.83 2.81
N PRO A 598 25.72 17.97 3.22
CA PRO A 598 25.50 19.09 2.31
C PRO A 598 26.80 19.60 1.65
N THR A 599 27.87 19.71 2.40
CA THR A 599 29.18 20.08 1.82
C THR A 599 29.70 18.96 0.90
N LEU A 600 29.63 17.70 1.30
CA LEU A 600 30.03 16.57 0.46
C LEU A 600 29.30 16.60 -0.89
N TYR A 601 27.96 16.67 -0.89
CA TYR A 601 27.16 16.73 -2.12
C TYR A 601 27.48 17.96 -2.99
N SER A 602 27.81 19.09 -2.40
CA SER A 602 28.19 20.30 -3.15
C SER A 602 29.52 20.15 -3.90
N LEU A 603 30.42 19.29 -3.40
CA LEU A 603 31.74 19.00 -3.99
C LEU A 603 31.70 17.93 -5.07
N LEU A 604 30.79 16.93 -4.99
CA LEU A 604 30.72 15.79 -5.91
C LEU A 604 30.72 16.16 -7.42
N PRO A 605 30.03 17.23 -7.88
CA PRO A 605 29.95 17.56 -9.28
C PRO A 605 31.30 17.91 -9.93
N PHE A 606 32.27 18.47 -9.19
CA PHE A 606 33.52 18.97 -9.72
C PHE A 606 34.77 18.32 -9.11
N THR A 607 34.59 17.28 -8.29
CA THR A 607 35.70 16.56 -7.67
C THR A 607 35.61 15.06 -7.99
N GLN A 608 36.69 14.36 -7.79
CA GLN A 608 36.70 12.91 -7.73
C GLN A 608 36.55 12.47 -6.27
N LEU A 609 35.56 11.67 -5.96
CA LEU A 609 35.38 11.08 -4.64
C LEU A 609 36.31 9.85 -4.54
N ASP A 610 37.20 9.86 -3.55
CA ASP A 610 38.11 8.76 -3.27
C ASP A 610 37.55 7.91 -2.12
N GLN A 611 36.99 8.53 -1.11
CA GLN A 611 36.37 7.86 0.04
C GLN A 611 35.28 8.76 0.66
N ALA A 612 34.08 8.21 0.84
CA ALA A 612 33.02 8.84 1.64
C ALA A 612 32.97 8.21 3.04
N GLY A 613 32.60 8.98 4.06
CA GLY A 613 32.47 8.48 5.43
C GLY A 613 32.51 9.62 6.45
N LEU A 614 32.76 9.27 7.72
CA LEU A 614 32.94 10.26 8.79
C LEU A 614 34.04 11.25 8.45
N VAL A 615 35.11 10.79 7.80
CA VAL A 615 36.12 11.59 7.13
C VAL A 615 36.02 11.30 5.64
N SER A 616 35.61 12.28 4.85
CA SER A 616 35.52 12.11 3.41
C SER A 616 36.72 12.72 2.72
N ARG A 617 37.24 12.00 1.71
CA ARG A 617 38.39 12.40 0.90
C ARG A 617 37.96 12.53 -0.55
N LEU A 618 38.27 13.68 -1.14
CA LEU A 618 38.01 13.96 -2.55
C LEU A 618 39.26 14.57 -3.18
N THR A 619 39.39 14.48 -4.50
CA THR A 619 40.51 15.04 -5.24
C THR A 619 39.99 15.94 -6.36
N LEU A 620 40.53 17.15 -6.48
CA LEU A 620 40.36 18.03 -7.62
C LEU A 620 41.21 17.54 -8.78
N THR A 621 40.58 17.16 -9.88
CA THR A 621 41.28 16.75 -11.09
C THR A 621 40.85 17.62 -12.27
N ARG A 622 41.71 17.77 -13.27
CA ARG A 622 41.33 18.49 -14.50
C ARG A 622 40.08 17.90 -15.15
N ASN A 623 39.98 16.58 -15.16
CA ASN A 623 38.85 15.88 -15.77
C ASN A 623 37.52 16.10 -15.01
N SER A 624 37.55 16.09 -13.68
CA SER A 624 36.36 16.35 -12.88
C SER A 624 35.87 17.79 -13.04
N LEU A 625 36.83 18.75 -13.11
CA LEU A 625 36.49 20.14 -13.34
C LEU A 625 35.89 20.38 -14.73
N LEU A 626 36.48 19.84 -15.79
CA LEU A 626 35.95 19.99 -17.15
C LEU A 626 34.55 19.41 -17.31
N ARG A 627 34.25 18.25 -16.70
CA ARG A 627 32.91 17.69 -16.69
C ARG A 627 31.91 18.57 -15.97
N ALA A 628 32.29 19.20 -14.87
CA ALA A 628 31.43 20.15 -14.19
C ALA A 628 31.05 21.34 -15.06
N LEU A 629 32.04 21.87 -15.82
CA LEU A 629 31.81 22.94 -16.78
C LEU A 629 30.91 22.48 -17.94
N GLU A 630 31.12 21.28 -18.50
CA GLU A 630 30.26 20.67 -19.52
C GLU A 630 28.81 20.47 -19.01
N ALA A 631 28.62 20.21 -17.70
CA ALA A 631 27.33 20.13 -17.06
C ALA A 631 26.70 21.49 -16.71
N GLY A 632 27.34 22.61 -17.15
CA GLY A 632 26.83 23.98 -16.96
C GLY A 632 27.20 24.64 -15.64
N LYS A 633 28.13 24.10 -14.86
CA LYS A 633 28.69 24.78 -13.69
C LYS A 633 29.68 25.88 -14.13
N ASN A 634 29.69 26.98 -13.38
CA ASN A 634 30.62 28.08 -13.63
C ASN A 634 31.81 27.97 -12.66
N ILE A 635 33.02 28.37 -13.10
CA ILE A 635 34.24 28.35 -12.28
C ILE A 635 34.12 29.23 -11.03
N GLU A 636 33.47 30.36 -11.13
CA GLU A 636 33.19 31.26 -10.00
C GLU A 636 32.32 30.59 -8.93
N GLN A 637 31.33 29.84 -9.34
CA GLN A 637 30.48 29.05 -8.42
C GLN A 637 31.28 27.96 -7.69
N ILE A 638 32.18 27.27 -8.44
CA ILE A 638 33.06 26.25 -7.85
C ILE A 638 33.99 26.90 -6.82
N TYR A 639 34.58 28.03 -7.17
CA TYR A 639 35.44 28.78 -6.28
C TYR A 639 34.72 29.26 -5.03
N GLN A 640 33.54 29.78 -5.19
CA GLN A 640 32.66 30.22 -4.13
C GLN A 640 32.35 29.07 -3.13
N VAL A 641 32.04 27.87 -3.62
CA VAL A 641 31.81 26.69 -2.77
C VAL A 641 33.09 26.34 -1.98
N LEU A 642 34.25 26.34 -2.61
CA LEU A 642 35.53 26.05 -1.95
C LEU A 642 35.82 27.08 -0.85
N GLU A 643 35.68 28.38 -1.13
CA GLU A 643 35.96 29.45 -0.17
C GLU A 643 34.96 29.46 1.00
N GLN A 644 33.68 29.30 0.72
CA GLN A 644 32.63 29.31 1.75
C GLN A 644 32.71 28.14 2.72
N ARG A 645 33.14 26.97 2.23
CA ARG A 645 33.19 25.73 3.02
C ARG A 645 34.56 25.45 3.64
N SER A 646 35.63 26.11 3.17
CA SER A 646 36.97 25.89 3.67
C SER A 646 37.20 26.54 5.04
N GLN A 647 37.87 25.79 5.94
CA GLN A 647 38.36 26.31 7.25
C GLN A 647 39.49 27.32 7.08
N LYS A 648 40.29 27.14 6.04
CA LYS A 648 41.43 28.00 5.72
C LYS A 648 41.28 28.54 4.31
N GLU A 649 42.01 29.60 3.99
CA GLU A 649 42.06 30.12 2.62
C GLU A 649 42.49 29.02 1.63
N VAL A 650 41.85 29.00 0.46
CA VAL A 650 42.22 28.10 -0.60
C VAL A 650 43.64 28.35 -1.02
N PRO A 651 44.54 27.33 -1.07
CA PRO A 651 45.94 27.51 -1.46
C PRO A 651 46.07 28.19 -2.82
N GLN A 652 46.97 29.18 -2.91
CA GLN A 652 47.15 29.97 -4.15
C GLN A 652 47.47 29.14 -5.37
N ASN A 653 48.26 28.06 -5.22
CA ASN A 653 48.56 27.15 -6.31
C ASN A 653 47.31 26.41 -6.82
N VAL A 654 46.40 26.03 -5.94
CA VAL A 654 45.11 25.40 -6.30
C VAL A 654 44.26 26.42 -7.07
N ALA A 655 44.12 27.64 -6.52
CA ALA A 655 43.36 28.72 -7.13
C ALA A 655 43.88 29.07 -8.54
N TYR A 656 45.20 29.18 -8.70
CA TYR A 656 45.82 29.45 -9.99
C TYR A 656 45.60 28.30 -11.00
N THR A 657 45.80 27.06 -10.55
CA THR A 657 45.69 25.90 -11.43
C THR A 657 44.23 25.67 -11.88
N LEU A 658 43.26 25.89 -11.03
CA LEU A 658 41.84 25.80 -11.41
C LEU A 658 41.51 26.80 -12.53
N ARG A 659 41.98 28.06 -12.40
CA ARG A 659 41.81 29.08 -13.44
C ARG A 659 42.57 28.72 -14.74
N ASP A 660 43.75 28.15 -14.64
CA ASP A 660 44.52 27.73 -15.82
C ASP A 660 43.84 26.57 -16.55
N TRP A 661 43.36 25.56 -15.87
CA TRP A 661 42.61 24.47 -16.46
C TRP A 661 41.35 24.91 -17.20
N THR A 662 40.71 25.99 -16.78
CA THR A 662 39.48 26.54 -17.40
C THR A 662 39.77 27.58 -18.49
N ARG A 663 41.00 28.14 -18.55
CA ARG A 663 41.34 29.20 -19.48
C ARG A 663 41.14 28.85 -20.96
N LEU A 664 41.31 27.56 -21.31
CA LEU A 664 41.13 27.04 -22.67
C LEU A 664 39.70 26.56 -22.95
N TYR A 665 38.83 26.59 -21.93
CA TYR A 665 37.44 26.17 -22.08
C TYR A 665 36.64 27.28 -22.76
N LYS A 666 36.11 26.98 -23.92
CA LYS A 666 35.25 27.89 -24.68
C LYS A 666 33.86 27.21 -24.75
N GLU A 667 32.86 27.85 -24.24
CA GLU A 667 31.48 27.34 -24.27
C GLU A 667 30.79 27.78 -25.56
N VAL A 668 30.22 26.83 -26.26
CA VAL A 668 29.37 27.05 -27.43
C VAL A 668 28.04 26.35 -27.16
N ASN A 669 26.97 27.12 -27.04
CA ASN A 669 25.64 26.58 -26.86
C ASN A 669 25.01 26.26 -28.23
N VAL A 670 24.78 24.98 -28.49
CA VAL A 670 24.07 24.50 -29.69
C VAL A 670 22.63 24.19 -29.28
N SER A 671 21.69 24.90 -29.88
CA SER A 671 20.26 24.66 -29.63
C SER A 671 19.51 24.47 -30.92
N GLN A 672 18.58 23.52 -30.94
CA GLN A 672 17.62 23.38 -32.04
C GLN A 672 16.40 24.20 -31.71
N VAL A 673 16.12 25.21 -32.51
CA VAL A 673 14.97 26.10 -32.29
C VAL A 673 14.08 26.11 -33.54
N LEU A 674 12.77 26.27 -33.32
CA LEU A 674 11.82 26.55 -34.41
C LEU A 674 11.94 28.02 -34.77
N LEU A 675 12.20 28.33 -36.08
CA LEU A 675 12.28 29.69 -36.58
C LEU A 675 10.97 30.09 -37.21
N LEU A 676 10.50 31.31 -36.92
CA LEU A 676 9.42 31.98 -37.60
C LEU A 676 9.99 33.11 -38.47
N GLU A 677 9.81 33.01 -39.76
CA GLU A 677 10.13 34.08 -40.68
C GLU A 677 8.85 34.92 -40.97
N VAL A 678 8.96 36.20 -40.74
CA VAL A 678 7.82 37.12 -40.93
C VAL A 678 8.10 38.15 -42.01
N PRO A 679 7.09 38.59 -42.78
CA PRO A 679 7.31 39.44 -43.94
C PRO A 679 7.72 40.88 -43.61
N SER A 680 7.56 41.34 -42.36
CA SER A 680 7.91 42.71 -41.98
C SER A 680 8.37 42.78 -40.51
N GLU A 681 9.18 43.77 -40.22
CA GLU A 681 9.68 44.09 -38.87
C GLU A 681 8.52 44.54 -37.93
N THR A 682 7.52 45.20 -38.47
CA THR A 682 6.32 45.60 -37.74
C THR A 682 5.56 44.39 -37.21
N LEU A 683 5.33 43.37 -38.06
CA LEU A 683 4.70 42.13 -37.64
C LEU A 683 5.54 41.35 -36.63
N ALA A 684 6.88 41.36 -36.78
CA ALA A 684 7.75 40.75 -35.80
C ALA A 684 7.59 41.38 -34.40
N ASN A 685 7.48 42.71 -34.36
CA ASN A 685 7.26 43.44 -33.11
C ASN A 685 5.89 43.14 -32.50
N GLU A 686 4.83 43.06 -33.29
CA GLU A 686 3.48 42.70 -32.85
C GLU A 686 3.45 41.30 -32.26
N ILE A 687 4.05 40.33 -32.93
CA ILE A 687 4.15 38.94 -32.45
C ILE A 687 4.90 38.85 -31.10
N CYS A 688 6.04 39.51 -31.01
CA CYS A 688 6.83 39.50 -29.76
C CYS A 688 6.16 40.26 -28.63
N ALA A 689 5.34 41.28 -28.92
CA ALA A 689 4.61 42.07 -27.94
C ALA A 689 3.28 41.44 -27.48
N SER A 690 2.73 40.49 -28.22
CA SER A 690 1.44 39.86 -27.91
C SER A 690 1.48 39.09 -26.56
N PRO A 691 0.64 39.46 -25.57
CA PRO A 691 0.56 38.75 -24.31
C PRO A 691 0.16 37.27 -24.43
N LYS A 692 -0.61 36.92 -25.47
CA LYS A 692 -1.10 35.56 -25.71
C LYS A 692 -0.01 34.63 -26.28
N LEU A 693 0.98 35.22 -26.97
CA LEU A 693 2.10 34.49 -27.55
C LEU A 693 3.33 34.44 -26.61
N LYS A 694 3.31 35.19 -25.52
CA LYS A 694 4.40 35.28 -24.54
C LYS A 694 4.75 33.92 -23.90
N ALA A 695 3.78 33.04 -23.77
CA ALA A 695 3.94 31.70 -23.23
C ALA A 695 4.89 30.80 -24.08
N PHE A 696 5.10 31.13 -25.36
CA PHE A 696 5.98 30.41 -26.27
C PHE A 696 7.44 30.83 -26.20
N GLY A 697 7.82 31.74 -25.29
CA GLY A 697 9.21 32.16 -25.11
C GLY A 697 9.85 32.75 -26.37
N LEU A 698 9.10 33.56 -27.10
CA LEU A 698 9.54 34.13 -28.37
C LEU A 698 10.74 35.07 -28.19
N ARG A 699 11.79 34.83 -28.93
CA ARG A 699 13.02 35.64 -28.92
C ARG A 699 13.36 36.11 -30.34
N ARG A 700 13.46 37.39 -30.54
CA ARG A 700 13.86 37.97 -31.81
C ARG A 700 15.34 37.72 -32.08
N LEU A 701 15.70 37.11 -33.21
CA LEU A 701 17.07 36.86 -33.64
C LEU A 701 17.54 37.85 -34.69
N ALA A 702 16.62 38.30 -35.57
CA ALA A 702 16.91 39.26 -36.63
C ALA A 702 15.61 40.10 -36.90
N PRO A 703 15.66 41.19 -37.71
CA PRO A 703 14.51 42.04 -37.94
C PRO A 703 13.18 41.33 -38.33
N CYS A 704 13.30 40.25 -39.11
CA CYS A 704 12.17 39.46 -39.57
C CYS A 704 12.20 37.99 -39.12
N VAL A 705 13.04 37.63 -38.13
CA VAL A 705 13.23 36.25 -37.67
C VAL A 705 13.07 36.17 -36.19
N ILE A 706 12.16 35.31 -35.77
CA ILE A 706 11.82 35.05 -34.34
C ILE A 706 12.11 33.58 -34.04
N ALA A 707 12.80 33.26 -32.95
CA ALA A 707 12.96 31.92 -32.43
C ALA A 707 11.86 31.61 -31.38
N VAL A 708 11.32 30.41 -31.43
CA VAL A 708 10.38 29.88 -30.44
C VAL A 708 11.16 29.17 -29.36
N GLY A 709 11.07 29.63 -28.12
CA GLY A 709 11.88 29.14 -27.00
C GLY A 709 11.25 28.00 -26.19
N SER A 710 10.04 27.53 -26.52
CA SER A 710 9.37 26.49 -25.75
C SER A 710 9.26 25.17 -26.50
N ASP A 711 9.17 24.04 -25.76
CA ASP A 711 8.85 22.70 -26.29
C ASP A 711 7.39 22.56 -26.74
N ALA A 712 6.68 23.69 -26.90
CA ALA A 712 5.29 23.70 -27.32
C ALA A 712 5.15 23.07 -28.71
N GLY A 713 4.22 22.17 -28.85
CA GLY A 713 3.99 21.47 -30.09
C GLY A 713 3.57 22.43 -31.21
N LEU A 714 4.03 22.17 -32.45
CA LEU A 714 3.70 22.96 -33.64
C LEU A 714 2.20 23.25 -33.82
N GLN A 715 1.33 22.31 -33.38
CA GLN A 715 -0.11 22.48 -33.44
C GLN A 715 -0.65 23.52 -32.44
N GLU A 716 -0.06 23.60 -31.25
CA GLU A 716 -0.43 24.59 -30.23
C GLU A 716 -0.02 25.99 -30.68
N LEU A 717 1.20 26.08 -31.19
CA LEU A 717 1.71 27.30 -31.77
C LEU A 717 0.79 27.79 -32.90
N ARG A 718 0.43 26.93 -33.87
CA ARG A 718 -0.48 27.25 -34.96
C ARG A 718 -1.83 27.76 -34.48
N ARG A 719 -2.43 27.06 -33.50
CA ARG A 719 -3.73 27.49 -32.90
C ARG A 719 -3.65 28.86 -32.23
N ALA A 720 -2.51 29.16 -31.60
CA ALA A 720 -2.30 30.45 -30.98
C ALA A 720 -2.17 31.58 -32.00
N PHE A 721 -1.48 31.35 -33.10
CA PHE A 721 -1.36 32.31 -34.23
C PHE A 721 -2.67 32.50 -34.97
N ASP A 722 -3.45 31.41 -35.20
CA ASP A 722 -4.77 31.49 -35.81
C ASP A 722 -5.73 32.37 -34.99
N LYS A 723 -5.65 32.35 -33.65
CA LYS A 723 -6.46 33.24 -32.77
C LYS A 723 -6.06 34.69 -32.84
N GLU A 724 -4.82 34.98 -33.27
CA GLU A 724 -4.34 36.36 -33.52
C GLU A 724 -4.54 36.77 -34.99
N GLY A 725 -5.19 35.94 -35.82
CA GLY A 725 -5.42 36.21 -37.22
C GLY A 725 -4.19 36.05 -38.11
N ILE A 726 -3.16 35.37 -37.64
CA ILE A 726 -1.90 35.18 -38.35
C ILE A 726 -1.83 33.75 -38.92
N VAL A 727 -1.71 33.63 -40.25
CA VAL A 727 -1.62 32.34 -40.92
C VAL A 727 -0.19 31.82 -40.92
N VAL A 728 0.00 30.65 -40.34
CA VAL A 728 1.32 29.97 -40.29
C VAL A 728 1.47 29.03 -41.50
N ARG A 729 2.46 29.27 -42.34
CA ARG A 729 2.88 28.36 -43.41
C ARG A 729 4.11 27.58 -42.93
N ILE A 730 4.06 26.26 -43.10
CA ILE A 730 5.18 25.38 -42.72
C ILE A 730 6.01 25.14 -43.97
N SER A 731 7.31 25.51 -43.92
CA SER A 731 8.28 25.28 -44.97
C SER A 731 9.33 24.28 -44.48
N GLY A 732 9.47 23.14 -45.19
CA GLY A 732 10.45 22.10 -44.85
C GLY A 732 9.89 20.97 -43.94
N ASP A 733 10.69 19.89 -43.83
CA ASP A 733 10.37 18.75 -42.97
C ASP A 733 10.63 19.10 -41.47
N ILE A 734 9.58 19.47 -40.78
CA ILE A 734 9.66 19.71 -39.34
C ILE A 734 9.45 18.37 -38.63
N VAL A 735 10.53 17.87 -38.01
CA VAL A 735 10.46 16.69 -37.14
C VAL A 735 9.62 17.04 -35.90
N THR A 736 8.33 16.75 -35.92
CA THR A 736 7.45 16.88 -34.75
C THR A 736 7.72 15.72 -33.79
N ARG A 737 8.23 16.02 -32.60
CA ARG A 737 8.20 15.05 -31.49
C ARG A 737 6.74 14.77 -31.15
N GLN A 738 6.22 13.62 -31.55
CA GLN A 738 4.92 13.15 -31.02
C GLN A 738 5.07 12.85 -29.53
N PRO A 739 4.16 13.35 -28.67
CA PRO A 739 4.11 12.89 -27.30
C PRO A 739 3.73 11.40 -27.33
N ALA A 740 4.59 10.57 -26.73
CA ALA A 740 4.33 9.15 -26.56
C ALA A 740 3.12 8.98 -25.63
N TYR A 741 1.92 8.81 -26.19
CA TYR A 741 0.78 8.32 -25.45
C TYR A 741 1.07 6.88 -25.02
N GLY A 742 1.38 6.70 -23.74
CA GLY A 742 1.47 5.41 -23.12
C GLY A 742 0.13 4.69 -23.22
N ARG A 743 0.09 3.60 -23.98
CA ARG A 743 -1.00 2.63 -23.87
C ARG A 743 -0.87 1.94 -22.51
N PHE A 744 -1.79 2.24 -21.64
CA PHE A 744 -2.07 1.38 -20.49
C PHE A 744 -2.56 0.02 -21.01
N ARG A 745 -1.87 -1.03 -20.69
CA ARG A 745 -2.35 -2.39 -20.57
C ARG A 745 -2.08 -2.89 -19.16
#